data_a8d8dce246e5e1905c91f86c55890f43
#
_entry.id   a8d8dce246e5e1905c91f86c55890f43
#
_cell.length_a   1.000
_cell.length_b   1.000
_cell.length_c   1.000
_cell.angle_alpha   90.00
_cell.angle_beta   90.00
_cell.angle_gamma   90.00
#
_symmetry.space_group_name_H-M   'P 1'
#
loop_
_entity.id
_entity.type
_entity.pdbx_description
1 polymer ?
#
loop_
_entity_poly.entity_id
_entity_poly.type
_entity_poly.pdbx_seq_one_letter_code
_entity_poly.pdbx_strand_id
1 'polypeptide(L)'
;MAEQRSVLKFNGIDDHMDLSHGFLDIDQSITITFWAKGENNLATETTLLEAVNRENNRVLHITLPWGDPVKPAIFWDGGNEEGFDRIEKKVKLKDYSDWTHWAFVKNATTGRMLIYRNGIIWHRGNGHNRALTGIEKIILGASVNLSHYWQGCLAELSVWNQARSQEEIQKAMYQSPLVDDLGLVTYLSLNGSAEDQTSYSNHGILYGTTWQLDSLPSKPTSIPKSKTQTSSKARRSAKRITMVNAIFNSLEAEEVVEQDAEGENQEPSREDNSESIIIAEEAALASNEIEEISETAISQPDILTYSSQKKRLIICCDGSWEDSTSAYPTNVVKFAESIKYIAEDQTPQIVFLSGSGTPEDNEFIKSLGNETFGWGLDRMIQDAYRFLVLNYNPTTEDEIYLLGFSRGAYIVRCLASFIDKCGILKRSKIKEIPLAYQLYRDHTVSSDSAKAQQFRAANAKKIETEKEDFQDRIPVKMLGCWDTVGNFGIPDLTPWFPLAKFYHKKYEFSNTKLSPIIQNAFHAVAIDEKRKNFPSTPIKANPENPEQVVKEVLFVGEHTCLGGGKKEYQGLSDYPLQWMINQAKKLGLEFDSTTSESEEFQIKLDPTIKFDNTVKGLSALGGEQWRYFNTKVVTVHHSVVKRLKAFSDYRPKSLEPFLQALLDGDQQTD
;
A
#
# COMPACT_ATOMS: atom_id res chain seq x y z
N MET A 1 34.75 14.06 -1.35
CA MET A 1 34.94 14.06 -2.83
C MET A 1 33.98 13.04 -3.36
N ALA A 2 33.24 13.31 -4.45
CA ALA A 2 32.41 12.29 -5.08
C ALA A 2 33.33 11.16 -5.58
N GLU A 3 32.92 9.93 -5.35
CA GLU A 3 33.69 8.76 -5.76
C GLU A 3 33.65 8.65 -7.29
N GLN A 4 34.81 8.52 -7.94
CA GLN A 4 34.91 8.31 -9.37
C GLN A 4 34.62 6.85 -9.69
N ARG A 5 33.82 6.62 -10.73
CA ARG A 5 33.46 5.29 -11.24
C ARG A 5 33.48 5.26 -12.77
N SER A 6 33.53 4.08 -13.35
CA SER A 6 33.29 3.91 -14.77
C SER A 6 31.80 4.11 -15.09
N VAL A 7 31.50 4.73 -16.22
CA VAL A 7 30.18 4.89 -16.79
C VAL A 7 30.22 4.52 -18.25
N LEU A 8 29.12 3.96 -18.79
CA LEU A 8 29.05 3.58 -20.19
C LEU A 8 28.84 4.82 -21.07
N LYS A 9 29.68 5.01 -22.09
CA LYS A 9 29.64 6.15 -23.02
C LYS A 9 29.21 5.72 -24.41
N PHE A 10 28.28 6.47 -25.00
CA PHE A 10 27.78 6.37 -26.36
C PHE A 10 28.26 7.58 -27.18
N ASN A 11 28.72 7.37 -28.42
CA ASN A 11 29.28 8.40 -29.30
C ASN A 11 28.25 9.15 -30.15
N GLY A 12 27.00 8.64 -30.23
CA GLY A 12 25.93 9.26 -31.05
C GLY A 12 26.04 9.00 -32.55
N ILE A 13 26.90 8.06 -32.98
CA ILE A 13 27.16 7.75 -34.39
C ILE A 13 26.76 6.32 -34.73
N ASP A 14 27.26 5.36 -33.96
CA ASP A 14 27.09 3.92 -34.20
C ASP A 14 27.08 3.05 -32.89
N ASP A 15 27.31 3.70 -31.73
CA ASP A 15 27.33 3.01 -30.46
C ASP A 15 25.93 2.60 -29.99
N HIS A 16 25.79 1.34 -29.56
CA HIS A 16 24.56 0.84 -28.95
C HIS A 16 24.85 -0.34 -28.02
N MET A 17 23.85 -0.71 -27.20
CA MET A 17 23.85 -1.90 -26.37
C MET A 17 22.60 -2.73 -26.65
N ASP A 18 22.77 -4.02 -26.94
CA ASP A 18 21.67 -4.98 -27.13
C ASP A 18 21.34 -5.68 -25.80
N LEU A 19 20.08 -5.68 -25.43
CA LEU A 19 19.52 -6.34 -24.24
C LEU A 19 18.43 -7.37 -24.59
N SER A 20 18.46 -7.93 -25.80
CA SER A 20 17.39 -8.79 -26.37
C SER A 20 17.20 -10.14 -25.67
N HIS A 21 17.90 -10.42 -24.59
CA HIS A 21 17.80 -11.69 -23.90
C HIS A 21 17.14 -11.49 -22.54
N GLY A 22 15.82 -11.77 -22.44
CA GLY A 22 15.21 -12.06 -21.15
C GLY A 22 14.22 -11.06 -20.53
N PHE A 23 13.56 -10.18 -21.29
CA PHE A 23 12.46 -9.37 -20.77
C PHE A 23 11.10 -10.09 -20.79
N LEU A 24 11.08 -11.39 -20.47
CA LEU A 24 9.93 -12.26 -20.71
C LEU A 24 8.74 -12.03 -19.75
N ASP A 25 8.94 -11.41 -18.60
CA ASP A 25 7.93 -11.32 -17.53
C ASP A 25 7.28 -9.92 -17.42
N ILE A 26 7.40 -9.08 -18.45
CA ILE A 26 6.76 -7.75 -18.46
C ILE A 26 5.43 -7.85 -19.20
N ASP A 27 4.34 -7.50 -18.49
CA ASP A 27 2.97 -7.53 -19.03
C ASP A 27 2.21 -6.24 -18.67
N GLN A 28 1.73 -6.10 -17.45
CA GLN A 28 0.85 -4.99 -17.05
C GLN A 28 1.59 -3.79 -16.47
N SER A 29 2.83 -3.98 -16.03
CA SER A 29 3.57 -2.93 -15.36
C SER A 29 5.07 -3.01 -15.66
N ILE A 30 5.69 -1.85 -15.73
CA ILE A 30 7.14 -1.71 -15.85
C ILE A 30 7.64 -0.47 -15.12
N THR A 31 8.85 -0.57 -14.60
CA THR A 31 9.65 0.59 -14.20
C THR A 31 11.05 0.44 -14.78
N ILE A 32 11.52 1.46 -15.45
CA ILE A 32 12.89 1.55 -16.00
C ILE A 32 13.56 2.73 -15.31
N THR A 33 14.70 2.52 -14.63
CA THR A 33 15.45 3.60 -13.98
C THR A 33 16.90 3.60 -14.41
N PHE A 34 17.48 4.77 -14.53
CA PHE A 34 18.91 4.95 -14.86
C PHE A 34 19.40 6.36 -14.54
N TRP A 35 20.71 6.53 -14.40
CA TRP A 35 21.38 7.81 -14.48
C TRP A 35 21.82 8.06 -15.93
N ALA A 36 21.48 9.24 -16.47
CA ALA A 36 21.90 9.65 -17.81
C ALA A 36 22.44 11.08 -17.81
N LYS A 37 23.45 11.31 -18.67
CA LYS A 37 24.04 12.63 -18.93
C LYS A 37 24.25 12.75 -20.43
N GLY A 38 23.39 13.54 -21.10
CA GLY A 38 23.52 13.81 -22.53
C GLY A 38 24.60 14.85 -22.81
N GLU A 39 25.20 14.79 -23.99
CA GLU A 39 26.15 15.81 -24.45
C GLU A 39 25.43 17.11 -24.84
N ASN A 40 26.14 18.26 -24.77
CA ASN A 40 25.57 19.60 -25.06
C ASN A 40 25.15 19.83 -26.52
N ASN A 41 25.66 19.02 -27.43
CA ASN A 41 25.41 19.07 -28.86
C ASN A 41 24.58 17.87 -29.36
N LEU A 42 23.77 17.28 -28.53
CA LEU A 42 22.89 16.17 -28.90
C LEU A 42 22.06 16.51 -30.15
N ALA A 43 21.99 15.56 -31.07
CA ALA A 43 20.99 15.59 -32.14
C ALA A 43 19.58 15.62 -31.52
N THR A 44 18.64 16.22 -32.23
CA THR A 44 17.28 16.45 -31.73
C THR A 44 16.35 15.28 -31.94
N GLU A 45 16.81 14.23 -32.60
CA GLU A 45 16.06 12.99 -32.83
C GLU A 45 16.91 11.83 -32.38
N THR A 46 16.93 11.60 -31.05
CA THR A 46 17.75 10.55 -30.44
C THR A 46 16.88 9.56 -29.66
N THR A 47 17.23 8.29 -29.74
CA THR A 47 16.60 7.19 -29.00
C THR A 47 17.53 6.71 -27.91
N LEU A 48 17.09 6.79 -26.64
CA LEU A 48 17.84 6.21 -25.56
C LEU A 48 17.55 4.70 -25.40
N LEU A 49 16.28 4.30 -25.54
CA LEU A 49 15.85 2.91 -25.48
C LEU A 49 14.68 2.69 -26.44
N GLU A 50 14.76 1.67 -27.25
CA GLU A 50 13.64 1.16 -28.02
C GLU A 50 13.52 -0.36 -27.86
N ALA A 51 12.29 -0.84 -27.72
CA ALA A 51 11.97 -2.26 -27.70
C ALA A 51 10.83 -2.55 -28.68
N VAL A 52 10.94 -3.69 -29.36
CA VAL A 52 9.96 -4.19 -30.34
C VAL A 52 9.59 -5.64 -30.05
N ASN A 53 8.43 -6.03 -30.59
CA ASN A 53 7.97 -7.41 -30.58
C ASN A 53 8.56 -8.22 -31.75
N ARG A 54 8.17 -9.50 -31.87
CA ARG A 54 8.61 -10.42 -32.94
C ARG A 54 8.34 -9.90 -34.36
N GLU A 55 7.29 -9.13 -34.54
CA GLU A 55 6.91 -8.54 -35.83
C GLU A 55 7.57 -7.19 -36.09
N ASN A 56 8.50 -6.80 -35.21
CA ASN A 56 9.19 -5.50 -35.25
C ASN A 56 8.28 -4.28 -35.00
N ASN A 57 7.12 -4.49 -34.35
CA ASN A 57 6.27 -3.40 -33.87
C ASN A 57 6.80 -2.85 -32.55
N ARG A 58 6.78 -1.53 -32.41
CA ARG A 58 7.26 -0.82 -31.23
C ARG A 58 6.40 -1.17 -30.00
N VAL A 59 7.05 -1.61 -28.92
CA VAL A 59 6.45 -1.85 -27.61
C VAL A 59 6.87 -0.79 -26.60
N LEU A 60 8.16 -0.42 -26.58
CA LEU A 60 8.70 0.63 -25.70
C LEU A 60 9.55 1.59 -26.50
N HIS A 61 9.50 2.89 -26.16
CA HIS A 61 10.41 3.88 -26.72
C HIS A 61 10.63 5.03 -25.73
N ILE A 62 11.87 5.28 -25.39
CA ILE A 62 12.30 6.40 -24.55
C ILE A 62 13.25 7.28 -25.35
N THR A 63 12.95 8.57 -25.42
CA THR A 63 13.78 9.56 -26.11
C THR A 63 14.35 10.58 -25.13
N LEU A 64 15.58 11.01 -25.37
CA LEU A 64 16.30 12.00 -24.59
C LEU A 64 17.30 12.80 -25.44
N PRO A 65 16.91 13.87 -26.18
CA PRO A 65 15.57 14.39 -26.51
C PRO A 65 15.06 13.98 -27.91
N TRP A 66 13.87 14.48 -28.29
CA TRP A 66 13.28 14.30 -29.63
C TRP A 66 12.64 15.59 -30.17
N GLY A 67 12.70 15.79 -31.49
CA GLY A 67 11.92 16.79 -32.22
C GLY A 67 12.64 18.11 -32.50
N ASP A 68 11.91 19.23 -32.59
CA ASP A 68 12.41 20.54 -32.94
C ASP A 68 13.62 20.97 -32.08
N PRO A 69 14.77 21.36 -32.70
CA PRO A 69 15.96 21.83 -31.98
C PRO A 69 15.70 22.97 -31.00
N VAL A 70 14.71 23.81 -31.29
CA VAL A 70 14.35 24.96 -30.45
C VAL A 70 13.43 24.57 -29.30
N LYS A 71 12.64 23.49 -29.45
CA LYS A 71 11.64 23.04 -28.49
C LYS A 71 11.60 21.50 -28.40
N PRO A 72 12.74 20.86 -28.08
CA PRO A 72 12.77 19.41 -27.99
C PRO A 72 11.86 18.90 -26.87
N ALA A 73 11.44 17.64 -27.00
CA ALA A 73 10.63 16.96 -25.99
C ALA A 73 11.31 15.67 -25.53
N ILE A 74 11.01 15.24 -24.32
CA ILE A 74 11.21 13.86 -23.87
C ILE A 74 9.86 13.19 -23.96
N PHE A 75 9.80 12.03 -24.58
CA PHE A 75 8.61 11.20 -24.57
C PHE A 75 8.92 9.77 -24.20
N TRP A 76 7.89 9.09 -23.76
CA TRP A 76 7.89 7.67 -23.51
C TRP A 76 6.66 7.01 -24.12
N ASP A 77 6.90 5.97 -24.90
CA ASP A 77 5.88 5.07 -25.44
C ASP A 77 5.93 3.74 -24.70
N GLY A 78 4.76 3.19 -24.42
CA GLY A 78 4.60 1.84 -23.87
C GLY A 78 3.32 1.20 -24.38
N GLY A 79 3.40 -0.03 -24.95
CA GLY A 79 2.24 -0.69 -25.55
C GLY A 79 2.51 -2.14 -25.95
N ASN A 80 1.81 -2.58 -27.01
CA ASN A 80 1.82 -3.95 -27.53
C ASN A 80 1.73 -3.98 -29.06
N GLU A 81 1.44 -5.13 -29.64
CA GLU A 81 1.29 -5.31 -31.09
C GLU A 81 0.22 -4.42 -31.73
N GLU A 82 -0.83 -4.03 -30.98
CA GLU A 82 -1.91 -3.17 -31.46
C GLU A 82 -1.57 -1.68 -31.47
N GLY A 83 -0.44 -1.28 -30.84
CA GLY A 83 0.03 0.09 -30.75
C GLY A 83 0.55 0.46 -29.36
N PHE A 84 0.82 1.73 -29.17
CA PHE A 84 1.40 2.23 -27.92
C PHE A 84 0.65 3.45 -27.38
N ASP A 85 0.73 3.63 -26.06
CA ASP A 85 0.34 4.83 -25.35
C ASP A 85 1.57 5.75 -25.24
N ARG A 86 1.39 7.07 -25.34
CA ARG A 86 2.48 8.05 -25.27
C ARG A 86 2.22 9.13 -24.24
N ILE A 87 3.26 9.46 -23.48
CA ILE A 87 3.32 10.72 -22.73
C ILE A 87 4.57 11.51 -23.15
N GLU A 88 4.44 12.84 -23.28
CA GLU A 88 5.54 13.70 -23.72
C GLU A 88 5.56 15.03 -22.96
N LYS A 89 6.76 15.60 -22.78
CA LYS A 89 6.95 16.93 -22.21
C LYS A 89 8.11 17.65 -22.85
N LYS A 90 7.91 18.94 -23.17
CA LYS A 90 8.95 19.83 -23.68
C LYS A 90 10.05 20.06 -22.66
N VAL A 91 11.30 20.08 -23.12
CA VAL A 91 12.51 20.20 -22.31
C VAL A 91 13.39 21.33 -22.74
N LYS A 92 14.38 21.66 -21.90
CA LYS A 92 15.49 22.57 -22.20
C LYS A 92 16.78 21.76 -22.08
N LEU A 93 17.85 22.20 -22.75
CA LEU A 93 19.17 21.55 -22.71
C LEU A 93 19.61 21.16 -21.29
N LYS A 94 19.52 22.08 -20.35
CA LYS A 94 19.85 21.84 -18.92
C LYS A 94 19.05 20.71 -18.24
N ASP A 95 18.00 20.23 -18.85
CA ASP A 95 17.16 19.19 -18.26
C ASP A 95 17.75 17.80 -18.49
N TYR A 96 18.69 17.62 -19.44
CA TYR A 96 19.29 16.35 -19.80
C TYR A 96 20.83 16.39 -20.01
N SER A 97 21.48 17.58 -19.99
CA SER A 97 22.93 17.72 -20.18
C SER A 97 23.76 17.48 -18.92
N ASP A 98 23.16 17.47 -17.75
CA ASP A 98 23.80 17.12 -16.48
C ASP A 98 23.32 15.74 -16.02
N TRP A 99 24.10 15.09 -15.14
CA TRP A 99 23.68 13.84 -14.53
C TRP A 99 22.30 13.96 -13.90
N THR A 100 21.36 13.27 -14.49
CA THR A 100 19.95 13.25 -14.08
C THR A 100 19.50 11.82 -13.92
N HIS A 101 18.89 11.51 -12.78
CA HIS A 101 18.22 10.24 -12.59
C HIS A 101 16.83 10.29 -13.21
N TRP A 102 16.59 9.40 -14.14
CA TRP A 102 15.32 9.23 -14.80
C TRP A 102 14.66 7.93 -14.35
N ALA A 103 13.33 7.96 -14.21
CA ALA A 103 12.53 6.75 -14.06
C ALA A 103 11.26 6.86 -14.92
N PHE A 104 10.99 5.82 -15.69
CA PHE A 104 9.83 5.69 -16.56
C PHE A 104 8.97 4.57 -16.04
N VAL A 105 7.76 4.90 -15.57
CA VAL A 105 6.85 3.96 -14.90
C VAL A 105 5.57 3.85 -15.70
N LYS A 106 5.17 2.63 -16.04
CA LYS A 106 3.84 2.34 -16.60
C LYS A 106 3.15 1.27 -15.78
N ASN A 107 1.86 1.47 -15.59
CA ASN A 107 0.95 0.47 -15.07
C ASN A 107 -0.32 0.47 -15.94
N ALA A 108 -0.41 -0.50 -16.85
CA ALA A 108 -1.50 -0.63 -17.81
C ALA A 108 -2.84 -0.92 -17.10
N THR A 109 -2.79 -1.64 -15.98
CA THR A 109 -3.98 -1.93 -15.16
C THR A 109 -4.61 -0.65 -14.62
N THR A 110 -3.78 0.33 -14.21
CA THR A 110 -4.26 1.63 -13.71
C THR A 110 -4.31 2.69 -14.80
N GLY A 111 -3.82 2.40 -16.00
CA GLY A 111 -3.71 3.34 -17.11
C GLY A 111 -2.72 4.49 -16.86
N ARG A 112 -1.79 4.34 -15.91
CA ARG A 112 -0.86 5.41 -15.55
C ARG A 112 0.48 5.24 -16.24
N MET A 113 0.97 6.34 -16.83
CA MET A 113 2.35 6.50 -17.28
C MET A 113 2.97 7.69 -16.57
N LEU A 114 4.18 7.51 -16.03
CA LEU A 114 4.89 8.52 -15.24
C LEU A 114 6.33 8.65 -15.72
N ILE A 115 6.84 9.88 -15.72
CA ILE A 115 8.27 10.17 -15.87
C ILE A 115 8.73 10.86 -14.59
N TYR A 116 9.72 10.30 -13.94
CA TYR A 116 10.38 10.91 -12.78
C TYR A 116 11.72 11.51 -13.21
N ARG A 117 12.05 12.64 -12.61
CA ARG A 117 13.33 13.30 -12.73
C ARG A 117 13.91 13.55 -11.33
N ASN A 118 15.08 13.00 -11.04
CA ASN A 118 15.72 13.08 -9.73
C ASN A 118 14.77 12.69 -8.59
N GLY A 119 14.03 11.58 -8.79
CA GLY A 119 13.11 11.01 -7.81
C GLY A 119 11.82 11.80 -7.57
N ILE A 120 11.51 12.80 -8.40
CA ILE A 120 10.27 13.59 -8.32
C ILE A 120 9.49 13.40 -9.61
N ILE A 121 8.16 13.24 -9.53
CA ILE A 121 7.30 13.17 -10.71
C ILE A 121 7.51 14.44 -11.54
N TRP A 122 8.01 14.25 -12.75
CA TRP A 122 8.27 15.33 -13.69
C TRP A 122 7.17 15.46 -14.74
N HIS A 123 6.58 14.32 -15.15
CA HIS A 123 5.45 14.27 -16.07
C HIS A 123 4.59 13.03 -15.84
N ARG A 124 3.30 13.11 -16.22
CA ARG A 124 2.34 12.03 -16.05
C ARG A 124 1.26 12.04 -17.12
N GLY A 125 0.73 10.86 -17.42
CA GLY A 125 -0.45 10.63 -18.25
C GLY A 125 -1.35 9.56 -17.64
N ASN A 126 -2.63 9.64 -17.94
CA ASN A 126 -3.67 8.70 -17.50
C ASN A 126 -4.45 8.19 -18.73
N GLY A 127 -5.15 7.06 -18.58
CA GLY A 127 -5.90 6.44 -19.68
C GLY A 127 -5.03 5.62 -20.63
N HIS A 128 -3.81 5.28 -20.21
CA HIS A 128 -2.79 4.54 -20.98
C HIS A 128 -2.83 3.05 -20.59
N ASN A 129 -3.87 2.35 -21.01
CA ASN A 129 -4.20 1.01 -20.52
C ASN A 129 -3.63 -0.13 -21.40
N ARG A 130 -2.86 0.17 -22.45
CA ARG A 130 -2.25 -0.87 -23.28
C ARG A 130 -1.22 -1.64 -22.48
N ALA A 131 -1.35 -2.96 -22.46
CA ALA A 131 -0.37 -3.86 -21.84
C ALA A 131 0.98 -3.77 -22.56
N LEU A 132 2.03 -4.25 -21.90
CA LEU A 132 3.41 -4.24 -22.38
C LEU A 132 3.82 -5.67 -22.75
N THR A 133 3.17 -6.24 -23.75
CA THR A 133 3.36 -7.65 -24.11
C THR A 133 4.27 -7.86 -25.33
N GLY A 134 4.98 -8.99 -25.34
CA GLY A 134 5.71 -9.46 -26.49
C GLY A 134 7.04 -8.75 -26.77
N ILE A 135 7.72 -8.21 -25.75
CA ILE A 135 9.05 -7.64 -25.93
C ILE A 135 10.04 -8.73 -26.34
N GLU A 136 10.69 -8.59 -27.51
CA GLU A 136 11.69 -9.55 -27.97
C GLU A 136 13.08 -8.91 -28.19
N LYS A 137 13.13 -7.71 -28.76
CA LYS A 137 14.38 -7.03 -29.01
C LYS A 137 14.41 -5.68 -28.29
N ILE A 138 15.52 -5.40 -27.61
CA ILE A 138 15.72 -4.15 -26.87
C ILE A 138 17.09 -3.60 -27.22
N ILE A 139 17.12 -2.35 -27.71
CA ILE A 139 18.34 -1.60 -27.98
C ILE A 139 18.40 -0.35 -27.12
N LEU A 140 19.55 -0.10 -26.50
CA LEU A 140 19.87 1.14 -25.80
C LEU A 140 20.92 1.93 -26.60
N GLY A 141 20.78 3.25 -26.58
CA GLY A 141 21.67 4.17 -27.30
C GLY A 141 21.35 4.35 -28.78
N ALA A 142 20.38 3.61 -29.31
CA ALA A 142 19.88 3.72 -30.68
C ALA A 142 18.46 3.17 -30.81
N SER A 143 17.82 3.42 -31.96
CA SER A 143 16.62 2.68 -32.35
C SER A 143 16.97 1.24 -32.76
N VAL A 144 15.97 0.34 -32.75
CA VAL A 144 16.18 -1.07 -33.17
C VAL A 144 16.64 -1.26 -34.61
N ASN A 145 16.42 -0.22 -35.44
CA ASN A 145 16.91 -0.16 -36.83
C ASN A 145 18.32 0.41 -36.94
N LEU A 146 19.03 0.60 -35.81
CA LEU A 146 20.36 1.18 -35.73
C LEU A 146 20.41 2.59 -36.41
N SER A 147 19.53 3.45 -35.97
CA SER A 147 19.44 4.88 -36.34
C SER A 147 19.11 5.70 -35.10
N HIS A 148 19.06 7.03 -35.22
CA HIS A 148 18.72 7.91 -34.09
C HIS A 148 19.60 7.70 -32.85
N TYR A 149 20.91 7.54 -33.09
CA TYR A 149 21.90 7.28 -32.06
C TYR A 149 21.94 8.37 -31.00
N TRP A 150 21.95 7.96 -29.74
CA TRP A 150 22.05 8.83 -28.56
C TRP A 150 23.52 9.06 -28.19
N GLN A 151 23.89 10.28 -27.83
CA GLN A 151 25.23 10.66 -27.40
C GLN A 151 25.23 11.04 -25.93
N GLY A 152 26.01 10.35 -25.09
CA GLY A 152 26.07 10.65 -23.67
C GLY A 152 26.61 9.50 -22.83
N CYS A 153 26.43 9.61 -21.51
CA CYS A 153 26.84 8.61 -20.55
C CYS A 153 25.65 8.05 -19.79
N LEU A 154 25.68 6.72 -19.53
CA LEU A 154 24.65 5.97 -18.83
C LEU A 154 25.26 5.20 -17.65
N ALA A 155 24.52 5.08 -16.54
CA ALA A 155 24.89 4.28 -15.37
C ALA A 155 23.64 3.80 -14.60
N GLU A 156 23.78 2.73 -13.79
CA GLU A 156 22.76 2.20 -12.88
C GLU A 156 21.41 1.91 -13.57
N LEU A 157 21.43 1.16 -14.65
CA LEU A 157 20.21 0.74 -15.33
C LEU A 157 19.52 -0.38 -14.55
N SER A 158 18.26 -0.15 -14.17
CA SER A 158 17.42 -1.17 -13.54
C SER A 158 16.08 -1.26 -14.23
N VAL A 159 15.57 -2.47 -14.41
CA VAL A 159 14.25 -2.75 -14.99
C VAL A 159 13.47 -3.64 -14.05
N TRP A 160 12.22 -3.25 -13.81
CA TRP A 160 11.30 -3.91 -12.88
C TRP A 160 10.02 -4.27 -13.63
N ASN A 161 9.46 -5.45 -13.37
CA ASN A 161 8.13 -5.83 -13.89
C ASN A 161 6.98 -5.28 -13.04
N GLN A 162 7.26 -4.29 -12.21
CA GLN A 162 6.32 -3.61 -11.32
C GLN A 162 6.41 -2.09 -11.48
N ALA A 163 5.27 -1.41 -11.24
CA ALA A 163 5.25 0.05 -11.15
C ALA A 163 5.74 0.48 -9.76
N ARG A 164 6.97 0.97 -9.69
CA ARG A 164 7.63 1.40 -8.43
C ARG A 164 7.06 2.74 -7.97
N SER A 165 6.96 2.89 -6.65
CA SER A 165 6.56 4.13 -5.99
C SER A 165 7.67 5.20 -6.07
N GLN A 166 7.33 6.45 -5.79
CA GLN A 166 8.30 7.54 -5.74
C GLN A 166 9.39 7.31 -4.69
N GLU A 167 9.05 6.75 -3.53
CA GLU A 167 10.01 6.46 -2.46
C GLU A 167 11.00 5.37 -2.86
N GLU A 168 10.53 4.32 -3.52
CA GLU A 168 11.39 3.27 -4.06
C GLU A 168 12.33 3.81 -5.14
N ILE A 169 11.83 4.67 -6.03
CA ILE A 169 12.66 5.35 -7.05
C ILE A 169 13.70 6.26 -6.38
N GLN A 170 13.31 7.03 -5.36
CA GLN A 170 14.25 7.87 -4.59
C GLN A 170 15.30 7.06 -3.85
N LYS A 171 14.95 5.87 -3.36
CA LYS A 171 15.90 4.93 -2.76
C LYS A 171 16.88 4.42 -3.80
N ALA A 172 16.39 3.97 -4.96
CA ALA A 172 17.19 3.45 -6.06
C ALA A 172 18.20 4.47 -6.65
N MET A 173 17.95 5.76 -6.50
CA MET A 173 18.91 6.79 -6.93
C MET A 173 20.29 6.69 -6.24
N TYR A 174 20.34 6.19 -5.01
CA TYR A 174 21.54 6.24 -4.18
C TYR A 174 21.91 4.91 -3.52
N GLN A 175 21.11 3.88 -3.78
CA GLN A 175 21.30 2.54 -3.28
C GLN A 175 21.02 1.56 -4.43
N SER A 176 22.03 0.82 -4.82
CA SER A 176 21.85 -0.26 -5.80
C SER A 176 20.78 -1.23 -5.31
N PRO A 177 19.90 -1.73 -6.19
CA PRO A 177 18.92 -2.74 -5.81
C PRO A 177 19.63 -4.01 -5.34
N LEU A 178 19.00 -4.76 -4.45
CA LEU A 178 19.43 -6.12 -4.14
C LEU A 178 19.10 -7.02 -5.31
N VAL A 179 19.95 -8.00 -5.59
CA VAL A 179 19.80 -8.89 -6.77
C VAL A 179 18.52 -9.72 -6.76
N ASP A 180 17.94 -9.92 -5.59
CA ASP A 180 16.71 -10.66 -5.31
C ASP A 180 15.52 -9.74 -4.97
N ASP A 181 15.66 -8.41 -5.14
CA ASP A 181 14.55 -7.48 -4.94
C ASP A 181 13.34 -7.87 -5.79
N LEU A 182 12.17 -8.00 -5.17
CA LEU A 182 10.94 -8.47 -5.80
C LEU A 182 10.57 -7.63 -7.02
N GLY A 183 10.44 -8.32 -8.17
CA GLY A 183 10.10 -7.72 -9.44
C GLY A 183 11.26 -7.07 -10.19
N LEU A 184 12.50 -7.15 -9.68
CA LEU A 184 13.69 -6.74 -10.42
C LEU A 184 13.98 -7.78 -11.51
N VAL A 185 13.99 -7.33 -12.78
CA VAL A 185 14.21 -8.19 -13.96
C VAL A 185 15.61 -8.04 -14.50
N THR A 186 16.19 -6.85 -14.39
CA THR A 186 17.56 -6.56 -14.87
C THR A 186 18.18 -5.47 -14.02
N TYR A 187 19.43 -5.66 -13.64
CA TYR A 187 20.24 -4.62 -13.02
C TYR A 187 21.66 -4.61 -13.60
N LEU A 188 21.97 -3.58 -14.37
CA LEU A 188 23.30 -3.32 -14.91
C LEU A 188 23.89 -2.11 -14.19
N SER A 189 24.89 -2.30 -13.34
CA SER A 189 25.57 -1.16 -12.67
C SER A 189 26.29 -0.25 -13.67
N LEU A 190 26.67 -0.77 -14.82
CA LEU A 190 27.43 -0.08 -15.87
C LEU A 190 28.69 0.60 -15.30
N ASN A 191 29.38 -0.14 -14.41
CA ASN A 191 30.64 0.29 -13.78
C ASN A 191 31.80 -0.59 -14.27
N GLY A 192 32.17 -0.41 -15.56
CA GLY A 192 33.19 -1.21 -16.22
C GLY A 192 32.71 -2.56 -16.77
N SER A 193 31.44 -2.90 -16.54
CA SER A 193 30.80 -4.12 -17.05
C SER A 193 29.32 -3.83 -17.39
N ALA A 194 28.79 -4.53 -18.38
CA ALA A 194 27.38 -4.58 -18.73
C ALA A 194 26.74 -5.93 -18.32
N GLU A 195 27.31 -6.61 -17.33
CA GLU A 195 26.75 -7.83 -16.77
C GLU A 195 25.53 -7.53 -15.93
N ASP A 196 24.47 -8.27 -16.13
CA ASP A 196 23.28 -8.27 -15.28
C ASP A 196 23.62 -8.97 -13.96
N GLN A 197 23.33 -8.28 -12.86
CA GLN A 197 23.61 -8.77 -11.52
C GLN A 197 22.43 -9.58 -10.94
N THR A 198 21.31 -9.68 -11.66
CA THR A 198 20.16 -10.51 -11.27
C THR A 198 20.36 -11.97 -11.71
N SER A 199 19.55 -12.87 -11.17
CA SER A 199 19.53 -14.28 -11.59
C SER A 199 19.00 -14.50 -13.01
N TYR A 200 18.42 -13.48 -13.64
CA TYR A 200 17.90 -13.58 -15.03
C TYR A 200 19.00 -13.57 -16.09
N SER A 201 20.21 -13.09 -15.74
CA SER A 201 21.38 -13.04 -16.64
C SER A 201 21.14 -12.29 -17.95
N ASN A 202 20.40 -11.20 -17.89
CA ASN A 202 20.08 -10.32 -19.02
C ASN A 202 21.26 -9.39 -19.35
N HIS A 203 22.43 -9.97 -19.68
CA HIS A 203 23.65 -9.22 -19.91
C HIS A 203 23.54 -8.31 -21.15
N GLY A 204 24.09 -7.10 -21.05
CA GLY A 204 24.18 -6.17 -22.19
C GLY A 204 25.33 -6.52 -23.13
N ILE A 205 25.04 -6.66 -24.42
CA ILE A 205 26.06 -6.82 -25.47
C ILE A 205 26.41 -5.45 -26.03
N LEU A 206 27.67 -5.03 -25.86
CA LEU A 206 28.15 -3.71 -26.22
C LEU A 206 28.69 -3.65 -27.65
N TYR A 207 28.28 -2.63 -28.40
CA TYR A 207 28.76 -2.36 -29.77
C TYR A 207 29.30 -0.93 -29.85
N GLY A 208 30.59 -0.78 -30.10
CA GLY A 208 31.27 0.52 -30.23
C GLY A 208 31.49 1.30 -28.94
N THR A 209 30.62 1.12 -27.95
CA THR A 209 30.61 1.88 -26.69
C THR A 209 31.93 1.80 -25.93
N THR A 210 32.23 2.84 -25.15
CA THR A 210 33.45 2.96 -24.36
C THR A 210 33.14 3.23 -22.90
N TRP A 211 34.16 3.06 -22.04
CA TRP A 211 34.04 3.38 -20.61
C TRP A 211 34.72 4.70 -20.33
N GLN A 212 34.02 5.60 -19.62
CA GLN A 212 34.55 6.89 -19.16
C GLN A 212 34.53 6.96 -17.64
N LEU A 213 35.57 7.55 -17.03
CA LEU A 213 35.54 7.88 -15.59
C LEU A 213 34.71 9.15 -15.39
N ASP A 214 33.69 9.09 -14.53
CA ASP A 214 32.88 10.22 -14.11
C ASP A 214 32.39 10.02 -12.66
N SER A 215 31.73 11.01 -12.10
CA SER A 215 31.19 10.96 -10.75
C SER A 215 29.67 11.17 -10.77
N LEU A 216 28.91 10.21 -10.27
CA LEU A 216 27.48 10.38 -10.10
C LEU A 216 27.17 11.33 -8.92
N PRO A 217 26.04 12.04 -8.95
CA PRO A 217 25.59 12.86 -7.85
C PRO A 217 25.47 12.03 -6.56
N SER A 218 26.19 12.44 -5.51
CA SER A 218 26.09 11.82 -4.19
C SER A 218 24.81 12.25 -3.48
N LYS A 219 24.33 11.39 -2.56
CA LYS A 219 23.18 11.72 -1.70
C LYS A 219 23.45 13.03 -0.96
N PRO A 220 22.58 14.05 -1.07
CA PRO A 220 22.78 15.31 -0.39
C PRO A 220 22.94 15.10 1.13
N THR A 221 23.99 15.62 1.73
CA THR A 221 24.23 15.58 3.18
C THR A 221 23.23 16.44 3.95
N SER A 222 22.55 17.36 3.27
CA SER A 222 21.39 18.09 3.77
C SER A 222 20.40 18.24 2.62
N ILE A 223 19.20 17.76 2.78
CA ILE A 223 18.08 18.08 1.88
C ILE A 223 17.90 19.59 1.99
N PRO A 224 17.97 20.38 0.90
CA PRO A 224 17.55 21.77 0.93
C PRO A 224 16.14 21.76 1.49
N LYS A 225 15.92 22.40 2.62
CA LYS A 225 14.57 22.58 3.16
C LYS A 225 13.77 23.35 2.09
N SER A 226 13.08 22.66 1.22
CA SER A 226 11.91 23.25 0.60
C SER A 226 11.06 23.70 1.78
N LYS A 227 10.49 24.89 1.70
CA LYS A 227 9.66 25.47 2.76
C LYS A 227 8.29 24.73 2.83
N THR A 228 8.33 23.44 2.95
CA THR A 228 7.24 22.58 3.41
C THR A 228 7.71 22.01 4.74
N GLN A 229 7.09 22.42 5.80
CA GLN A 229 7.29 21.89 7.13
C GLN A 229 6.89 20.41 7.11
N THR A 230 7.84 19.53 6.81
CA THR A 230 7.67 18.11 7.15
C THR A 230 7.77 18.02 8.66
N SER A 231 6.64 17.86 9.32
CA SER A 231 6.57 17.65 10.75
C SER A 231 7.45 16.44 11.15
N SER A 232 8.03 16.48 12.35
CA SER A 232 8.80 15.38 12.96
C SER A 232 8.06 14.04 12.96
N LYS A 233 6.75 14.03 12.74
CA LYS A 233 5.83 12.91 12.61
C LYS A 233 6.04 12.05 11.38
N ALA A 234 6.19 12.63 10.19
CA ALA A 234 6.42 11.85 8.96
C ALA A 234 7.70 11.00 9.06
N ARG A 235 8.72 11.48 9.77
CA ARG A 235 9.94 10.71 10.01
C ARG A 235 9.76 9.54 10.99
N ARG A 236 8.88 9.68 12.00
CA ARG A 236 8.61 8.58 12.96
C ARG A 236 7.74 7.51 12.33
N SER A 237 6.72 7.88 11.57
CA SER A 237 5.84 6.96 10.85
C SER A 237 6.61 6.16 9.78
N ALA A 238 7.45 6.83 8.98
CA ALA A 238 8.32 6.17 8.00
C ALA A 238 9.32 5.21 8.65
N LYS A 239 9.91 5.58 9.81
CA LYS A 239 10.82 4.72 10.55
C LYS A 239 10.12 3.49 11.16
N ARG A 240 8.84 3.64 11.54
CA ARG A 240 7.99 2.55 12.00
C ARG A 240 7.65 1.57 10.88
N ILE A 241 7.26 2.06 9.72
CA ILE A 241 6.95 1.23 8.54
C ILE A 241 8.21 0.47 8.07
N THR A 242 9.37 1.12 8.06
CA THR A 242 10.64 0.49 7.66
C THR A 242 11.06 -0.64 8.63
N MET A 243 10.79 -0.49 9.93
CA MET A 243 11.13 -1.52 10.92
C MET A 243 10.18 -2.71 10.85
N VAL A 244 8.90 -2.49 10.56
CA VAL A 244 7.91 -3.55 10.32
C VAL A 244 8.27 -4.33 9.05
N ASN A 245 8.66 -3.65 7.98
CA ASN A 245 9.08 -4.30 6.74
C ASN A 245 10.41 -5.07 6.88
N ALA A 246 11.34 -4.63 7.75
CA ALA A 246 12.58 -5.35 8.03
C ALA A 246 12.33 -6.66 8.80
N ILE A 247 11.41 -6.65 9.77
CA ILE A 247 10.98 -7.87 10.48
C ILE A 247 10.24 -8.81 9.52
N PHE A 248 9.51 -8.24 8.57
CA PHE A 248 8.75 -8.95 7.56
C PHE A 248 9.65 -9.78 6.62
N ASN A 249 10.70 -9.16 6.08
CA ASN A 249 11.62 -9.81 5.14
C ASN A 249 12.48 -10.91 5.81
N SER A 250 12.76 -10.81 7.13
CA SER A 250 13.49 -11.84 7.86
C SER A 250 12.65 -13.09 8.11
N LEU A 251 11.32 -12.94 8.27
CA LEU A 251 10.41 -14.07 8.49
C LEU A 251 10.12 -14.86 7.20
N GLU A 252 10.18 -14.20 6.03
CA GLU A 252 10.03 -14.88 4.73
C GLU A 252 11.23 -15.79 4.39
N ALA A 253 12.44 -15.39 4.79
CA ALA A 253 13.65 -16.14 4.49
C ALA A 253 13.73 -17.49 5.25
N GLU A 254 13.14 -17.58 6.45
CA GLU A 254 13.20 -18.80 7.27
C GLU A 254 12.17 -19.87 6.87
N GLU A 255 10.98 -19.47 6.40
CA GLU A 255 9.94 -20.45 6.01
C GLU A 255 10.25 -21.16 4.67
N VAL A 256 11.08 -20.58 3.82
CA VAL A 256 11.52 -21.20 2.55
C VAL A 256 12.52 -22.32 2.80
N VAL A 257 13.31 -22.26 3.88
CA VAL A 257 14.33 -23.27 4.19
C VAL A 257 13.71 -24.51 4.83
N GLU A 258 12.59 -24.41 5.56
CA GLU A 258 11.92 -25.58 6.18
C GLU A 258 11.08 -26.40 5.18
N GLN A 259 10.62 -25.81 4.06
CA GLN A 259 9.79 -26.55 3.09
C GLN A 259 10.60 -27.41 2.10
N ASP A 260 11.89 -27.13 1.91
CA ASP A 260 12.75 -27.94 1.03
C ASP A 260 13.34 -29.19 1.73
N ALA A 261 13.09 -29.38 3.03
CA ALA A 261 13.61 -30.50 3.83
C ALA A 261 12.69 -31.74 3.85
N GLU A 262 11.47 -31.67 3.31
CA GLU A 262 10.49 -32.78 3.30
C GLU A 262 10.20 -33.35 1.90
N GLY A 263 11.18 -33.50 1.06
CA GLY A 263 10.99 -34.04 -0.28
C GLY A 263 12.10 -35.00 -0.72
N GLU A 264 11.77 -36.30 -0.68
CA GLU A 264 12.35 -37.43 -1.44
C GLU A 264 13.59 -38.13 -0.91
N ASN A 265 13.33 -39.21 -0.18
CA ASN A 265 14.17 -40.42 -0.15
C ASN A 265 13.96 -41.23 -1.44
N GLN A 266 14.88 -41.13 -2.36
CA GLN A 266 15.12 -42.16 -3.36
C GLN A 266 16.65 -42.41 -3.46
N GLU A 267 17.04 -43.66 -3.24
CA GLU A 267 18.43 -44.13 -3.36
C GLU A 267 18.96 -43.97 -4.79
N PRO A 268 20.17 -43.41 -5.00
CA PRO A 268 20.82 -43.45 -6.28
C PRO A 268 21.66 -44.72 -6.45
N SER A 269 21.45 -45.40 -7.57
CA SER A 269 22.31 -46.49 -8.08
C SER A 269 23.72 -45.96 -8.32
N ARG A 270 24.69 -46.83 -7.98
CA ARG A 270 26.14 -46.64 -8.19
C ARG A 270 26.47 -46.56 -9.68
N GLU A 271 27.19 -45.50 -10.08
CA GLU A 271 28.25 -45.59 -11.11
C GLU A 271 29.16 -44.33 -11.04
N ASP A 272 30.46 -44.62 -10.97
CA ASP A 272 31.67 -43.84 -11.23
C ASP A 272 31.93 -42.50 -10.50
N ASN A 273 32.76 -42.62 -9.44
CA ASN A 273 33.45 -41.54 -8.76
C ASN A 273 34.96 -41.63 -8.98
N SER A 274 35.54 -40.80 -9.84
CA SER A 274 37.00 -40.56 -9.88
C SER A 274 37.45 -39.11 -9.99
N GLU A 275 36.51 -38.11 -10.07
CA GLU A 275 36.89 -36.69 -10.14
C GLU A 275 36.52 -35.84 -8.91
N SER A 276 35.85 -36.40 -7.92
CA SER A 276 35.37 -35.64 -6.74
C SER A 276 36.34 -35.61 -5.54
N ILE A 277 37.48 -36.26 -5.63
CA ILE A 277 38.44 -36.37 -4.49
C ILE A 277 39.46 -35.22 -4.47
N ILE A 278 39.73 -34.53 -5.58
CA ILE A 278 40.72 -33.44 -5.64
C ILE A 278 40.19 -32.10 -5.09
N ILE A 279 38.88 -31.89 -5.17
CA ILE A 279 38.26 -30.62 -4.68
C ILE A 279 38.06 -30.59 -3.15
N ALA A 280 38.01 -31.76 -2.52
CA ALA A 280 37.82 -31.86 -1.05
C ALA A 280 39.11 -31.62 -0.24
N GLU A 281 40.31 -31.80 -0.85
CA GLU A 281 41.59 -31.58 -0.16
C GLU A 281 42.03 -30.11 -0.17
N GLU A 282 41.63 -29.30 -1.15
CA GLU A 282 41.89 -27.83 -1.14
C GLU A 282 40.99 -27.08 -0.21
N ALA A 283 39.78 -27.56 0.08
CA ALA A 283 38.86 -26.92 1.07
C ALA A 283 39.26 -27.20 2.52
N ALA A 284 40.00 -28.27 2.79
CA ALA A 284 40.45 -28.61 4.14
C ALA A 284 41.75 -27.87 4.57
N LEU A 285 42.51 -27.32 3.61
CA LEU A 285 43.72 -26.53 3.91
C LEU A 285 43.42 -25.04 4.14
N ALA A 286 42.26 -24.54 3.73
CA ALA A 286 41.86 -23.16 3.95
C ALA A 286 41.13 -22.90 5.30
N SER A 287 40.81 -23.95 6.05
CA SER A 287 40.09 -23.86 7.33
C SER A 287 40.97 -23.79 8.58
N ASN A 288 42.33 -23.87 8.44
CA ASN A 288 43.24 -23.88 9.59
C ASN A 288 43.99 -22.59 9.88
N GLU A 289 43.64 -21.48 9.25
CA GLU A 289 44.27 -20.17 9.53
C GLU A 289 43.32 -19.07 10.11
N ILE A 290 42.15 -19.46 10.63
CA ILE A 290 41.26 -18.51 11.34
C ILE A 290 40.93 -19.09 12.73
N GLU A 291 41.93 -19.26 13.57
CA GLU A 291 41.78 -19.33 15.02
C GLU A 291 42.68 -18.27 15.64
N GLU A 292 42.10 -17.20 16.07
CA GLU A 292 42.40 -16.29 17.18
C GLU A 292 41.90 -14.86 16.88
N ILE A 293 40.60 -14.62 16.93
CA ILE A 293 40.05 -13.34 17.40
C ILE A 293 38.98 -13.66 18.44
N SER A 294 39.34 -13.36 19.68
CA SER A 294 38.60 -13.60 20.90
C SER A 294 37.12 -13.14 20.83
N GLU A 295 36.29 -14.03 21.31
CA GLU A 295 34.93 -13.80 21.75
C GLU A 295 34.79 -12.52 22.60
N THR A 296 34.13 -11.51 22.04
CA THR A 296 33.22 -10.71 22.81
C THR A 296 31.84 -11.02 22.27
N ALA A 297 31.14 -11.88 23.01
CA ALA A 297 29.77 -12.26 22.78
C ALA A 297 28.89 -10.98 22.72
N ILE A 298 28.65 -10.48 21.53
CA ILE A 298 27.44 -9.70 21.28
C ILE A 298 26.35 -10.75 21.19
N SER A 299 25.57 -10.90 22.27
CA SER A 299 24.35 -11.66 22.24
C SER A 299 23.52 -11.17 21.06
N GLN A 300 23.37 -12.01 20.02
CA GLN A 300 22.37 -11.79 18.99
C GLN A 300 21.01 -11.70 19.72
N PRO A 301 20.23 -10.65 19.50
CA PRO A 301 18.87 -10.65 20.01
C PRO A 301 18.14 -11.82 19.37
N ASP A 302 17.45 -12.59 20.20
CA ASP A 302 16.65 -13.78 19.83
C ASP A 302 15.63 -13.50 18.74
N ILE A 303 16.07 -13.40 17.49
CA ILE A 303 15.20 -13.27 16.30
C ILE A 303 14.44 -14.58 16.09
N LEU A 304 15.04 -15.72 16.46
CA LEU A 304 14.44 -17.06 16.35
C LEU A 304 13.23 -17.29 17.27
N THR A 305 13.08 -16.49 18.36
CA THR A 305 11.93 -16.64 19.27
C THR A 305 10.66 -15.96 18.80
N TYR A 306 10.75 -14.98 17.87
CA TYR A 306 9.57 -14.23 17.41
C TYR A 306 8.70 -14.98 16.40
N SER A 307 9.24 -15.95 15.64
CA SER A 307 8.47 -16.73 14.66
C SER A 307 7.49 -17.73 15.34
N SER A 308 7.77 -18.12 16.58
CA SER A 308 6.95 -19.05 17.36
C SER A 308 6.01 -18.38 18.36
N GLN A 309 6.01 -17.06 18.45
CA GLN A 309 5.17 -16.31 19.39
C GLN A 309 3.90 -15.81 18.74
N LYS A 310 2.81 -15.82 19.54
CA LYS A 310 1.54 -15.15 19.21
C LYS A 310 1.78 -13.69 18.85
N LYS A 311 1.04 -13.18 17.83
CA LYS A 311 1.06 -11.79 17.41
C LYS A 311 -0.34 -11.19 17.43
N ARG A 312 -0.41 -9.88 17.60
CA ARG A 312 -1.62 -9.09 17.37
C ARG A 312 -1.45 -8.30 16.08
N LEU A 313 -2.28 -8.60 15.07
CA LEU A 313 -2.27 -7.98 13.75
C LEU A 313 -3.37 -6.93 13.69
N ILE A 314 -3.00 -5.66 13.58
CA ILE A 314 -3.91 -4.52 13.64
C ILE A 314 -3.98 -3.84 12.30
N ILE A 315 -5.12 -3.90 11.62
CA ILE A 315 -5.37 -3.24 10.36
C ILE A 315 -6.16 -1.96 10.63
N CYS A 316 -5.58 -0.81 10.27
CA CYS A 316 -6.15 0.51 10.40
C CYS A 316 -6.36 1.12 9.02
N CYS A 317 -7.62 1.36 8.63
CA CYS A 317 -7.99 1.96 7.36
C CYS A 317 -8.59 3.35 7.58
N ASP A 318 -7.90 4.39 7.11
CA ASP A 318 -8.37 5.76 7.18
C ASP A 318 -9.21 6.12 5.95
N GLY A 319 -10.30 6.84 6.15
CA GLY A 319 -11.22 7.25 5.09
C GLY A 319 -11.11 8.72 4.68
N SER A 320 -10.24 9.49 5.30
CA SER A 320 -10.14 10.94 5.12
C SER A 320 -9.46 11.31 3.80
N TRP A 321 -10.25 11.39 2.73
CA TRP A 321 -9.77 11.88 1.42
C TRP A 321 -10.17 13.33 1.15
N GLU A 322 -11.08 13.90 1.96
CA GLU A 322 -11.62 15.24 1.71
C GLU A 322 -10.69 16.39 2.15
N ASP A 323 -9.69 16.11 2.99
CA ASP A 323 -8.83 17.18 3.53
C ASP A 323 -7.39 16.68 3.79
N SER A 324 -6.72 16.17 2.75
CA SER A 324 -5.29 15.83 2.82
C SER A 324 -4.40 17.07 3.04
N THR A 325 -4.99 18.26 3.07
CA THR A 325 -4.35 19.50 3.50
C THR A 325 -4.38 19.66 5.01
N SER A 326 -5.17 18.86 5.74
CA SER A 326 -5.22 18.89 7.20
C SER A 326 -3.92 18.32 7.77
N ALA A 327 -3.12 19.18 8.37
CA ALA A 327 -1.92 18.80 9.11
C ALA A 327 -2.23 18.05 10.42
N TYR A 328 -3.49 17.81 10.75
CA TYR A 328 -3.94 17.21 12.00
C TYR A 328 -4.43 15.77 11.77
N PRO A 329 -3.95 14.77 12.56
CA PRO A 329 -4.25 13.36 12.33
C PRO A 329 -5.70 13.00 12.67
N THR A 330 -6.24 12.02 11.91
CA THR A 330 -7.53 11.39 12.24
C THR A 330 -7.41 10.48 13.46
N ASN A 331 -8.56 10.05 13.98
CA ASN A 331 -8.61 9.09 15.09
C ASN A 331 -8.01 7.72 14.73
N VAL A 332 -8.12 7.29 13.47
CA VAL A 332 -7.48 6.05 13.01
C VAL A 332 -5.95 6.18 13.05
N VAL A 333 -5.41 7.31 12.60
CA VAL A 333 -3.97 7.58 12.64
C VAL A 333 -3.49 7.69 14.09
N LYS A 334 -4.20 8.46 14.94
CA LYS A 334 -3.87 8.58 16.37
C LYS A 334 -3.89 7.22 17.08
N PHE A 335 -4.90 6.41 16.80
CA PHE A 335 -5.02 5.06 17.35
C PHE A 335 -3.82 4.18 16.92
N ALA A 336 -3.53 4.14 15.61
CA ALA A 336 -2.45 3.34 15.06
C ALA A 336 -1.06 3.73 15.61
N GLU A 337 -0.79 5.05 15.69
CA GLU A 337 0.50 5.56 16.18
C GLU A 337 0.66 5.41 17.70
N SER A 338 -0.43 5.27 18.46
CA SER A 338 -0.37 5.08 19.91
C SER A 338 -0.20 3.63 20.36
N ILE A 339 -0.24 2.65 19.44
CA ILE A 339 -0.05 1.23 19.78
C ILE A 339 1.41 0.96 20.16
N LYS A 340 1.62 0.27 21.29
CA LYS A 340 2.92 -0.28 21.68
C LYS A 340 3.37 -1.34 20.65
N TYR A 341 4.67 -1.42 20.37
CA TYR A 341 5.21 -2.47 19.48
C TYR A 341 5.14 -3.85 20.10
N ILE A 342 5.54 -3.93 21.36
CA ILE A 342 5.58 -5.16 22.14
C ILE A 342 4.76 -4.90 23.40
N ALA A 343 3.75 -5.70 23.62
CA ALA A 343 2.93 -5.64 24.82
C ALA A 343 3.72 -6.11 26.06
N GLU A 344 3.18 -5.89 27.27
CA GLU A 344 3.84 -6.32 28.52
C GLU A 344 3.96 -7.84 28.62
N ASP A 345 3.04 -8.57 27.99
CA ASP A 345 3.08 -10.02 27.82
C ASP A 345 4.08 -10.50 26.74
N GLN A 346 4.93 -9.61 26.25
CA GLN A 346 5.90 -9.83 25.15
C GLN A 346 5.26 -10.12 23.79
N THR A 347 3.95 -10.00 23.64
CA THR A 347 3.26 -10.21 22.36
C THR A 347 3.53 -9.03 21.41
N PRO A 348 4.09 -9.26 20.20
CA PRO A 348 4.25 -8.22 19.19
C PRO A 348 2.90 -7.71 18.69
N GLN A 349 2.77 -6.40 18.54
CA GLN A 349 1.61 -5.70 18.01
C GLN A 349 1.97 -5.03 16.69
N ILE A 350 1.53 -5.61 15.57
CA ILE A 350 1.94 -5.20 14.22
C ILE A 350 0.81 -4.44 13.56
N VAL A 351 1.08 -3.18 13.19
CA VAL A 351 0.08 -2.27 12.61
C VAL A 351 0.28 -2.11 11.11
N PHE A 352 -0.77 -2.40 10.35
CA PHE A 352 -0.93 -1.99 8.96
C PHE A 352 -1.83 -0.75 8.91
N LEU A 353 -1.30 0.38 8.42
CA LEU A 353 -2.06 1.62 8.25
C LEU A 353 -2.18 1.95 6.76
N SER A 354 -3.42 2.08 6.29
CA SER A 354 -3.75 2.44 4.91
C SER A 354 -4.71 3.62 4.86
N GLY A 355 -4.67 4.41 3.81
CA GLY A 355 -5.63 5.49 3.55
C GLY A 355 -5.22 6.87 4.02
N SER A 356 -4.10 7.05 4.71
CA SER A 356 -3.58 8.39 5.00
C SER A 356 -3.03 9.00 3.70
N GLY A 357 -3.89 9.77 3.02
CA GLY A 357 -3.67 10.29 1.68
C GLY A 357 -2.30 10.88 1.44
N THR A 358 -1.66 10.45 0.37
CA THR A 358 -0.66 11.29 -0.27
C THR A 358 -1.36 12.45 -0.99
N PRO A 359 -0.74 13.62 -1.12
CA PRO A 359 -1.31 14.76 -1.88
C PRO A 359 -1.72 14.41 -3.33
N GLU A 360 -1.26 13.28 -3.85
CA GLU A 360 -1.54 12.77 -5.19
C GLU A 360 -2.96 12.20 -5.34
N ASP A 361 -3.55 11.69 -4.25
CA ASP A 361 -4.93 11.18 -4.27
C ASP A 361 -5.99 12.29 -4.41
N ASN A 362 -5.65 13.54 -4.10
CA ASN A 362 -6.57 14.67 -4.19
C ASN A 362 -6.85 15.17 -5.62
N GLU A 363 -5.91 15.05 -6.54
CA GLU A 363 -6.21 15.35 -7.96
C GLU A 363 -7.07 14.27 -8.59
N PHE A 364 -7.03 13.06 -8.06
CA PHE A 364 -7.89 11.96 -8.46
C PHE A 364 -9.38 12.24 -8.16
N ILE A 365 -9.69 12.88 -7.04
CA ILE A 365 -11.05 13.30 -6.70
C ILE A 365 -11.51 14.46 -7.60
N LYS A 366 -10.61 15.35 -8.01
CA LYS A 366 -10.91 16.48 -8.90
C LYS A 366 -11.17 16.06 -10.36
N SER A 367 -10.70 14.90 -10.77
CA SER A 367 -11.02 14.31 -12.09
C SER A 367 -12.34 13.52 -12.08
N LEU A 368 -13.18 13.72 -11.08
CA LEU A 368 -14.47 13.07 -10.87
C LEU A 368 -15.41 13.14 -12.07
N GLY A 369 -15.23 12.22 -12.96
CA GLY A 369 -16.16 11.93 -14.05
C GLY A 369 -16.29 10.45 -14.33
N ASN A 370 -15.32 9.61 -14.00
CA ASN A 370 -15.32 8.22 -14.50
C ASN A 370 -14.70 7.20 -13.53
N GLU A 371 -15.33 6.05 -13.46
CA GLU A 371 -14.95 4.66 -13.17
C GLU A 371 -13.89 4.33 -12.08
N THR A 372 -13.03 5.25 -11.67
CA THR A 372 -11.85 5.02 -10.84
C THR A 372 -12.11 4.97 -9.34
N PHE A 373 -13.24 5.46 -8.87
CA PHE A 373 -13.57 5.58 -7.45
C PHE A 373 -13.72 4.21 -6.74
N GLY A 374 -14.26 3.21 -7.42
CA GLY A 374 -14.41 1.86 -6.88
C GLY A 374 -13.12 1.03 -6.86
N TRP A 375 -12.18 1.31 -7.74
CA TRP A 375 -10.93 0.56 -7.87
C TRP A 375 -9.97 0.78 -6.69
N GLY A 376 -9.93 1.98 -6.13
CA GLY A 376 -9.14 2.27 -4.94
C GLY A 376 -9.56 1.44 -3.73
N LEU A 377 -10.87 1.27 -3.53
CA LEU A 377 -11.42 0.47 -2.42
C LEU A 377 -11.12 -1.03 -2.59
N ASP A 378 -11.33 -1.56 -3.79
CA ASP A 378 -11.07 -2.97 -4.09
C ASP A 378 -9.58 -3.31 -3.87
N ARG A 379 -8.68 -2.40 -4.23
CA ARG A 379 -7.24 -2.54 -3.99
C ARG A 379 -6.90 -2.48 -2.50
N MET A 380 -7.41 -1.49 -1.77
CA MET A 380 -7.15 -1.37 -0.33
C MET A 380 -7.60 -2.61 0.46
N ILE A 381 -8.75 -3.20 0.10
CA ILE A 381 -9.21 -4.47 0.70
C ILE A 381 -8.22 -5.60 0.40
N GLN A 382 -7.74 -5.71 -0.84
CA GLN A 382 -6.79 -6.75 -1.22
C GLN A 382 -5.40 -6.55 -0.60
N ASP A 383 -4.93 -5.30 -0.45
CA ASP A 383 -3.65 -5.00 0.19
C ASP A 383 -3.69 -5.30 1.70
N ALA A 384 -4.79 -4.95 2.38
CA ALA A 384 -5.01 -5.33 3.77
C ALA A 384 -5.13 -6.87 3.95
N TYR A 385 -5.77 -7.54 3.00
CA TYR A 385 -5.86 -9.00 2.98
C TYR A 385 -4.50 -9.66 2.72
N ARG A 386 -3.69 -9.11 1.80
CA ARG A 386 -2.31 -9.56 1.53
C ARG A 386 -1.44 -9.47 2.79
N PHE A 387 -1.55 -8.38 3.54
CA PHE A 387 -0.88 -8.25 4.83
C PHE A 387 -1.22 -9.41 5.78
N LEU A 388 -2.50 -9.82 5.86
CA LEU A 388 -2.90 -10.98 6.66
C LEU A 388 -2.38 -12.31 6.10
N VAL A 389 -2.38 -12.49 4.77
CA VAL A 389 -1.83 -13.69 4.13
C VAL A 389 -0.37 -13.89 4.52
N LEU A 390 0.40 -12.80 4.56
CA LEU A 390 1.82 -12.83 4.86
C LEU A 390 2.14 -12.93 6.35
N ASN A 391 1.32 -12.36 7.24
CA ASN A 391 1.68 -12.22 8.65
C ASN A 391 0.92 -13.14 9.62
N TYR A 392 -0.28 -13.58 9.27
CA TYR A 392 -1.09 -14.40 10.17
C TYR A 392 -0.54 -15.83 10.23
N ASN A 393 -0.31 -16.33 11.45
CA ASN A 393 0.06 -17.70 11.71
C ASN A 393 -1.02 -18.37 12.59
N PRO A 394 -1.73 -19.40 12.10
CA PRO A 394 -2.76 -20.08 12.87
C PRO A 394 -2.20 -20.90 14.05
N THR A 395 -0.95 -21.39 13.96
CA THR A 395 -0.35 -22.24 14.99
C THR A 395 0.07 -21.45 16.23
N THR A 396 0.26 -20.13 16.10
CA THR A 396 0.59 -19.23 17.22
C THR A 396 -0.63 -18.52 17.78
N GLU A 397 -1.84 -18.84 17.30
CA GLU A 397 -3.10 -18.20 17.71
C GLU A 397 -3.09 -16.68 17.58
N ASP A 398 -2.54 -16.19 16.46
CA ASP A 398 -2.48 -14.76 16.18
C ASP A 398 -3.87 -14.11 16.23
N GLU A 399 -3.97 -12.91 16.77
CA GLU A 399 -5.22 -12.15 16.89
C GLU A 399 -5.33 -11.05 15.85
N ILE A 400 -6.53 -10.86 15.29
CA ILE A 400 -6.80 -9.87 14.24
C ILE A 400 -7.71 -8.77 14.79
N TYR A 401 -7.27 -7.50 14.61
CA TYR A 401 -8.02 -6.31 14.97
C TYR A 401 -8.18 -5.44 13.72
N LEU A 402 -9.42 -5.08 13.40
CA LEU A 402 -9.79 -4.31 12.22
C LEU A 402 -10.38 -2.98 12.64
N LEU A 403 -9.78 -1.86 12.25
CA LEU A 403 -10.24 -0.53 12.62
C LEU A 403 -10.34 0.39 11.40
N GLY A 404 -11.37 1.23 11.35
CA GLY A 404 -11.50 2.16 10.24
C GLY A 404 -12.45 3.32 10.48
N PHE A 405 -12.23 4.41 9.74
CA PHE A 405 -13.09 5.59 9.74
C PHE A 405 -13.75 5.78 8.37
N SER A 406 -15.03 6.14 8.35
CA SER A 406 -15.74 6.51 7.12
C SER A 406 -15.69 5.37 6.08
N ARG A 407 -15.06 5.59 4.92
CA ARG A 407 -14.78 4.58 3.88
C ARG A 407 -13.83 3.50 4.38
N GLY A 408 -12.86 3.85 5.23
CA GLY A 408 -11.99 2.89 5.90
C GLY A 408 -12.77 1.93 6.78
N ALA A 409 -13.81 2.39 7.48
CA ALA A 409 -14.74 1.53 8.21
C ALA A 409 -15.50 0.57 7.28
N TYR A 410 -15.87 1.03 6.09
CA TYR A 410 -16.43 0.15 5.06
C TYR A 410 -15.42 -0.92 4.61
N ILE A 411 -14.16 -0.52 4.35
CA ILE A 411 -13.08 -1.43 3.91
C ILE A 411 -12.86 -2.55 4.93
N VAL A 412 -12.72 -2.23 6.22
CA VAL A 412 -12.47 -3.25 7.25
C VAL A 412 -13.68 -4.18 7.45
N ARG A 413 -14.91 -3.69 7.27
CA ARG A 413 -16.10 -4.55 7.26
C ARG A 413 -16.12 -5.51 6.04
N CYS A 414 -15.75 -5.02 4.87
CA CYS A 414 -15.57 -5.82 3.67
C CYS A 414 -14.45 -6.85 3.85
N LEU A 415 -13.34 -6.48 4.46
CA LEU A 415 -12.22 -7.38 4.75
C LEU A 415 -12.65 -8.51 5.68
N ALA A 416 -13.40 -8.23 6.75
CA ALA A 416 -13.95 -9.26 7.62
C ALA A 416 -14.85 -10.25 6.85
N SER A 417 -15.71 -9.75 5.95
CA SER A 417 -16.56 -10.60 5.11
C SER A 417 -15.75 -11.37 4.06
N PHE A 418 -14.64 -10.82 3.58
CA PHE A 418 -13.72 -11.50 2.67
C PHE A 418 -13.02 -12.67 3.37
N ILE A 419 -12.51 -12.44 4.59
CA ILE A 419 -11.91 -13.48 5.43
C ILE A 419 -12.92 -14.59 5.74
N ASP A 420 -14.15 -14.24 6.08
CA ASP A 420 -15.22 -15.22 6.36
C ASP A 420 -15.49 -16.14 5.16
N LYS A 421 -15.57 -15.55 3.96
CA LYS A 421 -15.92 -16.31 2.75
C LYS A 421 -14.77 -17.12 2.18
N CYS A 422 -13.56 -16.58 2.19
CA CYS A 422 -12.40 -17.17 1.51
C CYS A 422 -11.33 -17.74 2.46
N GLY A 423 -11.45 -17.50 3.78
CA GLY A 423 -10.38 -17.76 4.75
C GLY A 423 -9.23 -16.76 4.61
N ILE A 424 -8.10 -17.01 5.25
CA ILE A 424 -6.82 -16.35 4.97
C ILE A 424 -5.98 -17.35 4.19
N LEU A 425 -5.53 -16.99 2.99
CA LEU A 425 -4.76 -17.90 2.13
C LEU A 425 -3.43 -18.29 2.77
N LYS A 426 -2.92 -19.47 2.41
CA LYS A 426 -1.54 -19.88 2.68
C LYS A 426 -0.59 -18.91 1.94
N ARG A 427 0.61 -18.66 2.47
CA ARG A 427 1.62 -17.80 1.81
C ARG A 427 1.94 -18.27 0.39
N SER A 428 2.09 -19.55 0.17
CA SER A 428 2.32 -20.17 -1.15
C SER A 428 1.18 -19.90 -2.16
N LYS A 429 0.02 -19.42 -1.68
CA LYS A 429 -1.17 -19.10 -2.48
C LYS A 429 -1.42 -17.59 -2.63
N ILE A 430 -0.44 -16.75 -2.34
CA ILE A 430 -0.57 -15.29 -2.41
C ILE A 430 -0.98 -14.79 -3.81
N LYS A 431 -0.55 -15.47 -4.87
CA LYS A 431 -0.93 -15.18 -6.26
C LYS A 431 -2.42 -15.41 -6.55
N GLU A 432 -3.12 -16.16 -5.70
CA GLU A 432 -4.55 -16.45 -5.82
C GLU A 432 -5.44 -15.37 -5.17
N ILE A 433 -4.87 -14.29 -4.62
CA ILE A 433 -5.66 -13.21 -4.01
C ILE A 433 -6.69 -12.61 -4.97
N PRO A 434 -6.40 -12.34 -6.26
CA PRO A 434 -7.40 -11.86 -7.21
C PRO A 434 -8.55 -12.84 -7.41
N LEU A 435 -8.26 -14.14 -7.49
CA LEU A 435 -9.28 -15.19 -7.62
C LEU A 435 -10.15 -15.28 -6.35
N ALA A 436 -9.53 -15.24 -5.17
CA ALA A 436 -10.24 -15.18 -3.89
C ALA A 436 -11.15 -13.94 -3.83
N TYR A 437 -10.66 -12.79 -4.30
CA TYR A 437 -11.43 -11.55 -4.34
C TYR A 437 -12.61 -11.63 -5.31
N GLN A 438 -12.46 -12.26 -6.47
CA GLN A 438 -13.58 -12.56 -7.39
C GLN A 438 -14.63 -13.44 -6.72
N LEU A 439 -14.21 -14.50 -6.01
CA LEU A 439 -15.12 -15.36 -5.25
C LEU A 439 -15.84 -14.56 -4.14
N TYR A 440 -15.12 -13.70 -3.42
CA TYR A 440 -15.72 -12.80 -2.43
C TYR A 440 -16.78 -11.90 -3.04
N ARG A 441 -16.53 -11.32 -4.20
CA ARG A 441 -17.44 -10.41 -4.92
C ARG A 441 -18.63 -11.12 -5.57
N ASP A 442 -18.60 -12.43 -5.72
CA ASP A 442 -19.71 -13.22 -6.26
C ASP A 442 -20.85 -13.33 -5.22
N HIS A 443 -21.85 -12.46 -5.31
CA HIS A 443 -22.98 -12.41 -4.38
C HIS A 443 -23.88 -13.65 -4.43
N THR A 444 -23.75 -14.50 -5.45
CA THR A 444 -24.49 -15.76 -5.57
C THR A 444 -23.91 -16.87 -4.70
N VAL A 445 -22.69 -16.70 -4.21
CA VAL A 445 -21.95 -17.65 -3.37
C VAL A 445 -21.96 -17.13 -1.93
N SER A 446 -22.59 -17.87 -1.01
CA SER A 446 -22.51 -17.60 0.44
C SER A 446 -21.22 -18.18 1.05
N SER A 447 -20.84 -17.70 2.25
CA SER A 447 -19.70 -18.23 2.99
C SER A 447 -19.83 -19.73 3.31
N ASP A 448 -21.06 -20.23 3.46
CA ASP A 448 -21.38 -21.64 3.79
C ASP A 448 -21.62 -22.51 2.56
N SER A 449 -21.57 -21.95 1.36
CA SER A 449 -21.74 -22.70 0.12
C SER A 449 -20.62 -23.73 -0.07
N ALA A 450 -20.92 -24.85 -0.73
CA ALA A 450 -19.92 -25.86 -1.05
C ALA A 450 -18.72 -25.29 -1.82
N LYS A 451 -18.97 -24.29 -2.72
CA LYS A 451 -17.93 -23.62 -3.49
C LYS A 451 -16.96 -22.86 -2.58
N ALA A 452 -17.46 -22.10 -1.58
CA ALA A 452 -16.63 -21.37 -0.64
C ALA A 452 -15.86 -22.31 0.29
N GLN A 453 -16.51 -23.36 0.79
CA GLN A 453 -15.88 -24.38 1.64
C GLN A 453 -14.75 -25.11 0.89
N GLN A 454 -14.97 -25.54 -0.36
CA GLN A 454 -13.95 -26.18 -1.19
C GLN A 454 -12.77 -25.24 -1.46
N PHE A 455 -13.05 -23.95 -1.71
CA PHE A 455 -12.01 -22.97 -1.93
C PHE A 455 -11.14 -22.81 -0.68
N ARG A 456 -11.74 -22.63 0.51
CA ARG A 456 -11.00 -22.53 1.79
C ARG A 456 -10.21 -23.80 2.06
N ALA A 457 -10.82 -24.98 1.89
CA ALA A 457 -10.16 -26.25 2.14
C ALA A 457 -8.85 -26.42 1.32
N ALA A 458 -8.85 -25.94 0.07
CA ALA A 458 -7.69 -26.04 -0.82
C ALA A 458 -6.63 -24.95 -0.56
N ASN A 459 -7.05 -23.72 -0.25
CA ASN A 459 -6.18 -22.55 -0.34
C ASN A 459 -5.93 -21.83 0.99
N ALA A 460 -6.81 -21.98 1.99
CA ALA A 460 -6.71 -21.21 3.24
C ALA A 460 -5.85 -21.90 4.31
N LYS A 461 -5.30 -21.08 5.21
CA LYS A 461 -4.72 -21.52 6.48
C LYS A 461 -5.82 -22.11 7.36
N LYS A 462 -5.47 -23.06 8.22
CA LYS A 462 -6.39 -23.77 9.10
C LYS A 462 -5.91 -23.66 10.54
N ILE A 463 -6.84 -23.52 11.48
CA ILE A 463 -6.55 -23.60 12.90
C ILE A 463 -6.77 -25.05 13.31
N GLU A 464 -5.79 -25.67 13.93
CA GLU A 464 -5.93 -27.00 14.56
C GLU A 464 -6.80 -26.86 15.83
N THR A 465 -7.75 -27.74 16.00
CA THR A 465 -8.59 -27.78 17.17
C THR A 465 -8.25 -29.01 18.03
N GLU A 466 -8.55 -28.97 19.34
CA GLU A 466 -8.30 -30.08 20.28
C GLU A 466 -8.95 -31.41 19.88
N LYS A 467 -9.88 -31.41 18.92
CA LYS A 467 -10.62 -32.60 18.45
C LYS A 467 -10.02 -33.24 17.18
N GLU A 468 -8.77 -32.93 16.82
CA GLU A 468 -8.16 -33.35 15.55
C GLU A 468 -8.95 -32.88 14.30
N ASP A 469 -9.81 -31.88 14.47
CA ASP A 469 -10.59 -31.25 13.42
C ASP A 469 -9.98 -29.89 13.08
N PHE A 470 -10.23 -29.39 11.87
CA PHE A 470 -9.64 -28.14 11.40
C PHE A 470 -10.73 -27.07 11.27
N GLN A 471 -10.53 -25.93 11.93
CA GLN A 471 -11.34 -24.75 11.70
C GLN A 471 -10.74 -23.90 10.57
N ASP A 472 -11.50 -23.71 9.48
CA ASP A 472 -11.10 -22.90 8.34
C ASP A 472 -11.63 -21.46 8.39
N ARG A 473 -12.40 -21.11 9.42
CA ARG A 473 -12.91 -19.76 9.69
C ARG A 473 -12.09 -19.11 10.80
N ILE A 474 -11.28 -18.16 10.40
CA ILE A 474 -10.36 -17.44 11.30
C ILE A 474 -11.12 -16.33 12.00
N PRO A 475 -11.13 -16.30 13.35
CA PRO A 475 -11.86 -15.28 14.10
C PRO A 475 -11.19 -13.89 13.98
N VAL A 476 -12.02 -12.86 13.93
CA VAL A 476 -11.62 -11.45 14.07
C VAL A 476 -11.92 -11.03 15.51
N LYS A 477 -10.88 -10.72 16.27
CA LYS A 477 -10.98 -10.37 17.69
C LYS A 477 -11.76 -9.09 17.91
N MET A 478 -11.52 -8.07 17.07
CA MET A 478 -12.16 -6.76 17.17
C MET A 478 -12.43 -6.17 15.80
N LEU A 479 -13.62 -5.60 15.62
CA LEU A 479 -13.97 -4.66 14.57
C LEU A 479 -14.31 -3.31 15.20
N GLY A 480 -13.53 -2.26 14.94
CA GLY A 480 -13.75 -0.89 15.41
C GLY A 480 -14.06 0.06 14.26
N CYS A 481 -15.21 0.71 14.28
CA CYS A 481 -15.66 1.61 13.24
C CYS A 481 -15.97 3.00 13.80
N TRP A 482 -15.42 4.04 13.15
CA TRP A 482 -15.86 5.41 13.33
C TRP A 482 -16.71 5.79 12.12
N ASP A 483 -17.98 6.01 12.37
CA ASP A 483 -18.99 6.55 11.47
C ASP A 483 -18.99 5.96 10.04
N THR A 484 -19.29 4.68 9.93
CA THR A 484 -19.30 3.95 8.64
C THR A 484 -20.28 4.58 7.66
N VAL A 485 -19.82 4.99 6.49
CA VAL A 485 -20.64 5.53 5.40
C VAL A 485 -20.62 4.54 4.23
N GLY A 486 -21.78 3.95 3.90
CA GLY A 486 -21.93 2.95 2.84
C GLY A 486 -22.06 3.53 1.43
N ASN A 487 -22.49 4.79 1.31
CA ASN A 487 -22.77 5.43 0.01
C ASN A 487 -21.62 6.31 -0.51
N PHE A 488 -20.41 6.18 0.06
CA PHE A 488 -19.18 6.85 -0.37
C PHE A 488 -19.22 8.40 -0.40
N GLY A 489 -20.25 9.04 0.15
CA GLY A 489 -20.38 10.50 0.11
C GLY A 489 -20.59 11.09 -1.29
N ILE A 490 -20.84 10.25 -2.31
CA ILE A 490 -21.12 10.72 -3.67
C ILE A 490 -22.54 11.25 -3.68
N PRO A 491 -22.76 12.53 -4.05
CA PRO A 491 -24.10 13.06 -4.25
C PRO A 491 -24.86 12.25 -5.31
N ASP A 492 -26.11 11.91 -5.04
CA ASP A 492 -27.01 11.37 -6.07
C ASP A 492 -27.37 12.51 -7.06
N LEU A 493 -26.43 12.81 -7.94
CA LEU A 493 -26.55 13.83 -8.99
C LEU A 493 -27.28 13.27 -10.23
N THR A 494 -28.16 12.27 -10.07
CA THR A 494 -29.05 11.89 -11.14
C THR A 494 -30.03 13.05 -11.39
N PRO A 495 -30.17 13.60 -12.63
CA PRO A 495 -29.94 12.94 -13.93
C PRO A 495 -28.54 13.14 -14.54
N TRP A 496 -27.64 13.88 -13.95
CA TRP A 496 -26.34 14.26 -14.53
C TRP A 496 -25.28 13.14 -14.49
N PHE A 497 -25.43 12.15 -13.56
CA PHE A 497 -24.51 11.04 -13.40
C PHE A 497 -25.26 9.68 -13.26
N PRO A 498 -25.73 9.09 -14.36
CA PRO A 498 -26.44 7.78 -14.30
C PRO A 498 -25.56 6.64 -13.78
N LEU A 499 -24.23 6.78 -13.85
CA LEU A 499 -23.26 5.80 -13.34
C LEU A 499 -23.23 5.71 -11.80
N ALA A 500 -23.57 6.77 -11.07
CA ALA A 500 -23.62 6.74 -9.60
C ALA A 500 -24.54 5.63 -9.07
N LYS A 501 -25.70 5.40 -9.71
CA LYS A 501 -26.61 4.30 -9.35
C LYS A 501 -25.98 2.92 -9.53
N PHE A 502 -25.13 2.75 -10.55
CA PHE A 502 -24.47 1.49 -10.83
C PHE A 502 -23.41 1.18 -9.75
N TYR A 503 -22.66 2.23 -9.32
CA TYR A 503 -21.69 2.11 -8.25
C TYR A 503 -22.34 1.88 -6.89
N HIS A 504 -23.43 2.58 -6.57
CA HIS A 504 -24.20 2.33 -5.35
C HIS A 504 -24.60 0.87 -5.25
N LYS A 505 -25.15 0.28 -6.33
CA LYS A 505 -25.57 -1.12 -6.37
C LYS A 505 -24.39 -2.10 -6.27
N LYS A 506 -23.22 -1.75 -6.82
CA LYS A 506 -22.02 -2.60 -6.81
C LYS A 506 -21.38 -2.71 -5.41
N TYR A 507 -21.45 -1.65 -4.63
CA TYR A 507 -20.79 -1.55 -3.31
C TYR A 507 -21.80 -1.44 -2.14
N GLU A 508 -23.08 -1.55 -2.41
CA GLU A 508 -24.09 -1.59 -1.36
C GLU A 508 -23.87 -2.84 -0.48
N PHE A 509 -23.86 -2.64 0.83
CA PHE A 509 -23.90 -3.79 1.73
C PHE A 509 -25.21 -4.54 1.49
N SER A 510 -25.13 -5.71 0.91
CA SER A 510 -26.28 -6.61 0.76
C SER A 510 -26.86 -7.03 2.11
N ASN A 511 -26.10 -6.87 3.20
CA ASN A 511 -26.51 -7.22 4.55
C ASN A 511 -25.83 -6.33 5.59
N THR A 512 -26.59 -5.70 6.48
CA THR A 512 -26.10 -4.95 7.64
C THR A 512 -25.66 -5.85 8.79
N LYS A 513 -25.93 -7.16 8.73
CA LYS A 513 -25.44 -8.15 9.69
C LYS A 513 -23.93 -8.29 9.58
N LEU A 514 -23.28 -8.37 10.72
CA LEU A 514 -21.84 -8.61 10.77
C LEU A 514 -21.52 -10.05 10.36
N SER A 515 -20.30 -10.28 9.87
CA SER A 515 -19.79 -11.63 9.67
C SER A 515 -19.74 -12.39 11.00
N PRO A 516 -20.10 -13.68 11.03
CA PRO A 516 -20.09 -14.47 12.28
C PRO A 516 -18.69 -14.66 12.86
N ILE A 517 -17.61 -14.48 12.09
CA ILE A 517 -16.23 -14.57 12.57
C ILE A 517 -15.80 -13.41 13.47
N ILE A 518 -16.56 -12.30 13.48
CA ILE A 518 -16.27 -11.14 14.33
C ILE A 518 -16.73 -11.47 15.76
N GLN A 519 -15.80 -11.40 16.71
CA GLN A 519 -16.10 -11.63 18.12
C GLN A 519 -16.65 -10.38 18.80
N ASN A 520 -16.02 -9.22 18.56
CA ASN A 520 -16.39 -7.94 19.18
C ASN A 520 -16.46 -6.85 18.14
N ALA A 521 -17.56 -6.10 18.08
CA ALA A 521 -17.77 -5.02 17.13
C ALA A 521 -18.18 -3.74 17.87
N PHE A 522 -17.49 -2.64 17.58
CA PHE A 522 -17.68 -1.34 18.18
C PHE A 522 -17.88 -0.29 17.09
N HIS A 523 -18.97 0.48 17.16
CA HIS A 523 -19.28 1.51 16.18
C HIS A 523 -19.62 2.83 16.87
N ALA A 524 -18.77 3.83 16.68
CA ALA A 524 -19.03 5.20 17.08
C ALA A 524 -19.79 5.91 15.95
N VAL A 525 -20.95 6.53 16.24
CA VAL A 525 -21.84 7.12 15.25
C VAL A 525 -22.12 8.59 15.56
N ALA A 526 -22.07 9.43 14.52
CA ALA A 526 -22.30 10.88 14.61
C ALA A 526 -23.80 11.23 14.76
N ILE A 527 -24.13 12.04 15.77
CA ILE A 527 -25.47 12.52 16.02
C ILE A 527 -25.84 13.66 15.08
N ASP A 528 -24.90 14.57 14.83
CA ASP A 528 -25.17 15.85 14.19
C ASP A 528 -24.94 15.84 12.68
N GLU A 529 -24.65 14.68 12.09
CA GLU A 529 -24.50 14.54 10.64
C GLU A 529 -25.85 14.74 9.94
N LYS A 530 -25.92 15.69 9.01
CA LYS A 530 -27.12 16.02 8.25
C LYS A 530 -26.93 16.09 6.75
N ARG A 531 -25.76 15.71 6.25
CA ARG A 531 -25.53 15.54 4.82
C ARG A 531 -26.26 14.29 4.35
N LYS A 532 -27.21 14.45 3.42
CA LYS A 532 -28.01 13.35 2.88
C LYS A 532 -27.17 12.21 2.31
N ASN A 533 -25.97 12.54 1.80
CA ASN A 533 -25.05 11.57 1.19
C ASN A 533 -24.19 10.82 2.21
N PHE A 534 -24.32 11.11 3.50
CA PHE A 534 -23.59 10.47 4.60
C PHE A 534 -24.53 9.69 5.55
N PRO A 535 -25.39 8.80 5.03
CA PRO A 535 -26.20 7.96 5.90
C PRO A 535 -25.28 7.01 6.67
N SER A 536 -25.51 6.90 7.98
CA SER A 536 -24.79 5.89 8.78
C SER A 536 -25.21 4.49 8.34
N THR A 537 -24.23 3.59 8.23
CA THR A 537 -24.48 2.18 7.97
C THR A 537 -24.39 1.40 9.30
N PRO A 538 -25.51 1.07 9.94
CA PRO A 538 -25.53 0.45 11.26
C PRO A 538 -24.86 -0.93 11.24
N ILE A 539 -24.48 -1.41 12.43
CA ILE A 539 -24.02 -2.77 12.65
C ILE A 539 -25.08 -3.58 13.39
N LYS A 540 -25.27 -4.82 12.99
CA LYS A 540 -26.20 -5.75 13.64
C LYS A 540 -25.52 -7.07 13.95
N ALA A 541 -25.76 -7.59 15.16
CA ALA A 541 -25.24 -8.91 15.54
C ALA A 541 -25.68 -9.99 14.55
N ASN A 542 -24.83 -10.98 14.36
CA ASN A 542 -25.15 -12.13 13.55
C ASN A 542 -25.81 -13.21 14.43
N PRO A 543 -27.01 -13.71 14.11
CA PRO A 543 -27.65 -14.79 14.86
C PRO A 543 -26.84 -16.09 14.90
N GLU A 544 -25.93 -16.30 13.94
CA GLU A 544 -25.07 -17.48 13.89
C GLU A 544 -23.91 -17.40 14.93
N ASN A 545 -23.67 -16.21 15.52
CA ASN A 545 -22.72 -16.04 16.60
C ASN A 545 -23.42 -15.35 17.78
N PRO A 546 -24.08 -16.09 18.67
CA PRO A 546 -24.81 -15.54 19.81
C PRO A 546 -23.88 -14.90 20.86
N GLU A 547 -22.59 -15.23 20.86
CA GLU A 547 -21.58 -14.64 21.77
C GLU A 547 -20.98 -13.35 21.20
N GLN A 548 -21.35 -12.95 20.00
CA GLN A 548 -20.86 -11.74 19.36
C GLN A 548 -21.25 -10.48 20.14
N VAL A 549 -20.26 -9.78 20.69
CA VAL A 549 -20.46 -8.50 21.37
C VAL A 549 -20.58 -7.39 20.34
N VAL A 550 -21.73 -6.68 20.33
CA VAL A 550 -21.97 -5.56 19.42
C VAL A 550 -22.38 -4.34 20.22
N LYS A 551 -21.63 -3.24 20.08
CA LYS A 551 -21.95 -1.95 20.67
C LYS A 551 -21.93 -0.85 19.60
N GLU A 552 -23.06 -0.19 19.43
CA GLU A 552 -23.18 1.02 18.63
C GLU A 552 -23.52 2.17 19.58
N VAL A 553 -22.64 3.19 19.61
CA VAL A 553 -22.70 4.30 20.56
C VAL A 553 -22.70 5.62 19.80
N LEU A 554 -23.64 6.50 20.18
CA LEU A 554 -23.83 7.81 19.57
C LEU A 554 -22.96 8.87 20.26
N PHE A 555 -22.27 9.70 19.46
CA PHE A 555 -21.39 10.78 19.94
C PHE A 555 -21.81 12.14 19.37
N VAL A 556 -21.50 13.19 20.11
CA VAL A 556 -21.66 14.58 19.66
C VAL A 556 -20.81 14.85 18.43
N GLY A 557 -21.35 15.58 17.49
CA GLY A 557 -20.65 16.08 16.31
C GLY A 557 -21.11 15.47 15.00
N GLU A 558 -20.64 16.03 13.91
CA GLU A 558 -20.81 15.53 12.56
C GLU A 558 -19.68 14.52 12.22
N HIS A 559 -19.71 13.94 11.04
CA HIS A 559 -18.80 12.90 10.57
C HIS A 559 -17.32 13.20 10.86
N THR A 560 -16.85 14.41 10.52
CA THR A 560 -15.45 14.81 10.74
C THR A 560 -15.14 15.02 12.24
N CYS A 561 -16.13 15.46 13.04
CA CYS A 561 -15.95 15.52 14.48
C CYS A 561 -15.70 14.16 15.10
N LEU A 562 -16.29 13.08 14.57
CA LEU A 562 -16.03 11.72 15.05
C LEU A 562 -14.71 11.16 14.55
N GLY A 563 -14.39 11.41 13.30
CA GLY A 563 -13.21 10.86 12.67
C GLY A 563 -11.92 11.59 13.01
N GLY A 564 -11.98 12.80 13.53
CA GLY A 564 -10.82 13.66 13.74
C GLY A 564 -10.34 14.30 12.44
N GLY A 565 -9.07 14.67 12.36
CA GLY A 565 -8.49 15.36 11.21
C GLY A 565 -8.50 16.88 11.31
N LYS A 566 -9.20 17.45 12.29
CA LYS A 566 -9.26 18.91 12.55
C LYS A 566 -8.89 19.22 13.99
N LYS A 567 -7.92 20.12 14.17
CA LYS A 567 -7.44 20.52 15.51
C LYS A 567 -8.53 21.21 16.33
N GLU A 568 -9.35 22.04 15.70
CA GLU A 568 -10.45 22.77 16.33
C GLU A 568 -11.55 21.86 16.89
N TYR A 569 -11.66 20.61 16.40
CA TYR A 569 -12.66 19.64 16.87
C TYR A 569 -12.08 18.62 17.85
N GLN A 570 -10.82 18.77 18.26
CA GLN A 570 -10.11 17.80 19.09
C GLN A 570 -10.91 17.43 20.35
N GLY A 571 -11.48 18.40 21.06
CA GLY A 571 -12.25 18.14 22.28
C GLY A 571 -13.45 17.20 22.08
N LEU A 572 -14.05 17.20 20.89
CA LEU A 572 -15.15 16.30 20.53
C LEU A 572 -14.63 14.99 19.94
N SER A 573 -13.65 15.04 19.04
CA SER A 573 -13.14 13.85 18.34
C SER A 573 -12.37 12.91 19.26
N ASP A 574 -11.80 13.41 20.35
CA ASP A 574 -11.06 12.59 21.29
C ASP A 574 -11.97 11.70 22.17
N TYR A 575 -13.28 12.00 22.30
CA TYR A 575 -14.21 11.11 22.99
C TYR A 575 -14.38 9.76 22.29
N PRO A 576 -14.75 9.68 20.99
CA PRO A 576 -14.84 8.39 20.31
C PRO A 576 -13.46 7.71 20.13
N LEU A 577 -12.34 8.45 20.11
CA LEU A 577 -11.00 7.89 20.15
C LEU A 577 -10.74 7.19 21.49
N GLN A 578 -10.93 7.90 22.59
CA GLN A 578 -10.71 7.35 23.94
C GLN A 578 -11.61 6.13 24.20
N TRP A 579 -12.88 6.22 23.78
CA TRP A 579 -13.81 5.11 23.91
C TRP A 579 -13.31 3.87 23.15
N MET A 580 -12.88 4.01 21.90
CA MET A 580 -12.36 2.90 21.08
C MET A 580 -11.06 2.32 21.67
N ILE A 581 -10.13 3.16 22.14
CA ILE A 581 -8.94 2.73 22.87
C ILE A 581 -9.31 1.89 24.10
N ASN A 582 -10.31 2.34 24.87
CA ASN A 582 -10.76 1.62 26.05
C ASN A 582 -11.36 0.24 25.72
N GLN A 583 -12.11 0.12 24.61
CA GLN A 583 -12.60 -1.19 24.17
C GLN A 583 -11.44 -2.10 23.70
N ALA A 584 -10.50 -1.55 22.95
CA ALA A 584 -9.33 -2.29 22.46
C ALA A 584 -8.43 -2.78 23.61
N LYS A 585 -8.22 -1.95 24.65
CA LYS A 585 -7.49 -2.37 25.88
C LYS A 585 -8.14 -3.55 26.59
N LYS A 586 -9.47 -3.58 26.67
CA LYS A 586 -10.21 -4.71 27.27
C LYS A 586 -10.01 -6.01 26.49
N LEU A 587 -9.64 -5.93 25.22
CA LEU A 587 -9.38 -7.06 24.34
C LEU A 587 -7.89 -7.38 24.19
N GLY A 588 -7.03 -6.72 24.97
CA GLY A 588 -5.60 -7.03 25.06
C GLY A 588 -4.67 -6.12 24.26
N LEU A 589 -5.16 -5.11 23.51
CA LEU A 589 -4.24 -4.15 22.89
C LEU A 589 -3.63 -3.22 23.94
N GLU A 590 -2.34 -2.95 23.78
CA GLU A 590 -1.59 -2.04 24.63
C GLU A 590 -1.14 -0.80 23.84
N PHE A 591 -1.13 0.31 24.53
CA PHE A 591 -0.87 1.63 23.96
C PHE A 591 0.30 2.30 24.69
N ASP A 592 1.13 2.99 23.93
CA ASP A 592 2.28 3.70 24.46
C ASP A 592 1.85 5.04 25.06
N SER A 593 2.16 5.23 26.35
CA SER A 593 1.89 6.50 27.04
C SER A 593 2.85 7.61 26.63
N THR A 594 4.01 7.28 26.04
CA THR A 594 5.03 8.24 25.64
C THR A 594 4.68 8.96 24.32
N THR A 595 3.74 8.45 23.53
CA THR A 595 3.19 9.18 22.38
C THR A 595 2.43 10.44 22.80
N SER A 596 2.09 10.58 24.08
CA SER A 596 1.49 11.78 24.66
C SER A 596 2.42 13.01 24.75
N GLU A 597 3.69 12.90 24.40
CA GLU A 597 4.64 14.04 24.43
C GLU A 597 4.38 15.07 23.33
N SER A 598 3.73 14.71 22.21
CA SER A 598 3.28 15.69 21.22
C SER A 598 1.86 16.14 21.54
N GLU A 599 1.62 17.47 21.56
CA GLU A 599 0.29 18.05 21.82
C GLU A 599 -0.85 17.46 21.00
N GLU A 600 -0.53 16.94 19.83
CA GLU A 600 -1.51 16.41 18.87
C GLU A 600 -2.05 15.03 19.26
N PHE A 601 -1.31 14.28 20.09
CA PHE A 601 -1.72 12.94 20.59
C PHE A 601 -2.26 12.97 22.01
N GLN A 602 -2.14 14.12 22.72
CA GLN A 602 -2.78 14.28 24.00
C GLN A 602 -4.30 14.26 23.83
N ILE A 603 -4.96 13.36 24.54
CA ILE A 603 -6.42 13.31 24.57
C ILE A 603 -6.95 14.50 25.37
N LYS A 604 -7.74 15.33 24.71
CA LYS A 604 -8.38 16.51 25.29
C LYS A 604 -9.91 16.35 25.18
N LEU A 605 -10.57 16.13 26.31
CA LEU A 605 -12.00 15.86 26.34
C LEU A 605 -12.77 17.13 26.73
N ASP A 606 -13.46 17.75 25.77
CA ASP A 606 -14.32 18.90 26.01
C ASP A 606 -15.62 18.81 25.21
N PRO A 607 -16.78 18.50 25.84
CA PRO A 607 -18.05 18.37 25.16
C PRO A 607 -18.64 19.70 24.76
N THR A 608 -18.02 20.85 25.18
CA THR A 608 -18.50 22.20 24.92
C THR A 608 -17.91 22.84 23.66
N ILE A 609 -16.93 22.18 23.01
CA ILE A 609 -16.34 22.69 21.78
C ILE A 609 -17.42 23.00 20.74
N LYS A 610 -17.32 24.19 20.14
CA LYS A 610 -18.20 24.59 19.02
C LYS A 610 -17.71 23.91 17.73
N PHE A 611 -18.63 23.42 16.92
CA PHE A 611 -18.35 22.91 15.60
C PHE A 611 -19.33 23.51 14.59
N ASP A 612 -18.86 23.63 13.36
CA ASP A 612 -19.67 24.13 12.24
C ASP A 612 -20.38 22.94 11.57
N ASN A 613 -21.69 22.87 11.75
CA ASN A 613 -22.54 21.85 11.13
C ASN A 613 -23.21 22.37 9.84
N THR A 614 -22.65 23.38 9.18
CA THR A 614 -23.19 23.91 7.93
C THR A 614 -22.76 23.01 6.76
N VAL A 615 -23.73 22.50 5.99
CA VAL A 615 -23.45 21.74 4.79
C VAL A 615 -22.95 22.67 3.69
N LYS A 616 -21.72 22.47 3.22
CA LYS A 616 -21.03 23.33 2.25
C LYS A 616 -20.55 22.51 1.03
N GLY A 617 -20.18 23.22 -0.05
CA GLY A 617 -19.56 22.62 -1.23
C GLY A 617 -20.49 21.67 -1.98
N LEU A 618 -19.90 20.61 -2.57
CA LEU A 618 -20.65 19.60 -3.35
C LEU A 618 -21.70 18.87 -2.49
N SER A 619 -21.46 18.71 -1.20
CA SER A 619 -22.42 18.08 -0.28
C SER A 619 -23.72 18.86 -0.16
N ALA A 620 -23.69 20.20 -0.35
CA ALA A 620 -24.90 21.03 -0.33
C ALA A 620 -25.84 20.73 -1.51
N LEU A 621 -25.32 20.25 -2.64
CA LEU A 621 -26.11 19.83 -3.80
C LEU A 621 -26.98 18.59 -3.52
N GLY A 622 -26.54 17.72 -2.59
CA GLY A 622 -27.27 16.55 -2.14
C GLY A 622 -28.44 16.86 -1.21
N GLY A 623 -28.48 18.05 -0.62
CA GLY A 623 -29.46 18.50 0.36
C GLY A 623 -29.16 18.03 1.80
N GLU A 624 -29.95 18.56 2.74
CA GLU A 624 -29.85 18.25 4.17
C GLU A 624 -30.89 17.21 4.56
N GLN A 625 -30.47 16.20 5.31
CA GLN A 625 -31.33 15.21 5.92
C GLN A 625 -30.70 14.72 7.21
N TRP A 626 -31.31 15.03 8.36
CA TRP A 626 -30.86 14.48 9.62
C TRP A 626 -30.96 12.98 9.66
N ARG A 627 -30.01 12.34 10.32
CA ARG A 627 -30.04 10.89 10.56
C ARG A 627 -31.25 10.54 11.43
N TYR A 628 -31.86 9.41 11.14
CA TYR A 628 -32.96 8.85 11.90
C TYR A 628 -32.57 7.48 12.46
N PHE A 629 -32.60 7.36 13.77
CA PHE A 629 -32.30 6.09 14.46
C PHE A 629 -33.59 5.32 14.69
N ASN A 630 -33.84 4.30 13.84
CA ASN A 630 -35.05 3.47 13.90
C ASN A 630 -34.91 2.39 14.99
N THR A 631 -34.91 2.80 16.24
CA THR A 631 -34.78 1.97 17.42
C THR A 631 -35.64 2.55 18.55
N LYS A 632 -36.03 1.71 19.52
CA LYS A 632 -36.75 2.15 20.72
C LYS A 632 -35.83 2.70 21.81
N VAL A 633 -34.56 2.30 21.76
CA VAL A 633 -33.52 2.70 22.73
C VAL A 633 -32.26 3.04 21.96
N VAL A 634 -31.62 4.13 22.31
CA VAL A 634 -30.29 4.50 21.82
C VAL A 634 -29.28 4.44 22.94
N THR A 635 -28.07 3.97 22.65
CA THR A 635 -26.94 4.10 23.57
C THR A 635 -26.16 5.34 23.19
N VAL A 636 -26.03 6.30 24.08
CA VAL A 636 -25.26 7.52 23.86
C VAL A 636 -24.03 7.52 24.75
N HIS A 637 -22.94 8.10 24.27
CA HIS A 637 -21.79 8.38 25.12
C HIS A 637 -22.13 9.47 26.16
N HIS A 638 -21.62 9.37 27.39
CA HIS A 638 -21.90 10.30 28.47
C HIS A 638 -21.63 11.79 28.09
N SER A 639 -20.72 12.08 27.12
CA SER A 639 -20.45 13.42 26.62
C SER A 639 -21.69 14.09 25.99
N VAL A 640 -22.58 13.28 25.39
CA VAL A 640 -23.85 13.77 24.81
C VAL A 640 -24.74 14.38 25.89
N VAL A 641 -24.95 13.64 26.97
CA VAL A 641 -25.77 14.13 28.10
C VAL A 641 -25.13 15.35 28.75
N LYS A 642 -23.81 15.38 28.90
CA LYS A 642 -23.09 16.55 29.41
C LYS A 642 -23.36 17.80 28.53
N ARG A 643 -23.29 17.64 27.19
CA ARG A 643 -23.54 18.75 26.26
C ARG A 643 -25.00 19.19 26.25
N LEU A 644 -25.95 18.24 26.25
CA LEU A 644 -27.38 18.55 26.34
C LEU A 644 -27.76 19.39 27.60
N LYS A 645 -27.05 19.12 28.70
CA LYS A 645 -27.21 19.88 29.98
C LYS A 645 -26.46 21.20 29.96
N ALA A 646 -25.31 21.29 29.28
CA ALA A 646 -24.53 22.53 29.21
C ALA A 646 -25.14 23.58 28.27
N PHE A 647 -25.81 23.13 27.19
CA PHE A 647 -26.40 24.02 26.18
C PHE A 647 -27.90 23.72 26.00
N SER A 648 -28.74 24.65 26.44
CA SER A 648 -30.21 24.53 26.31
C SER A 648 -30.70 24.57 24.87
N ASP A 649 -29.94 25.15 23.96
CA ASP A 649 -30.22 25.28 22.55
C ASP A 649 -29.68 24.09 21.73
N TYR A 650 -28.82 23.27 22.30
CA TYR A 650 -28.32 22.04 21.63
C TYR A 650 -29.38 20.94 21.72
N ARG A 651 -30.19 20.83 20.68
CA ARG A 651 -31.27 19.81 20.56
C ARG A 651 -31.25 19.19 19.17
N PRO A 652 -30.32 18.23 18.91
CA PRO A 652 -30.21 17.62 17.61
C PRO A 652 -31.47 16.85 17.22
N LYS A 653 -32.01 17.11 16.03
CA LYS A 653 -33.24 16.48 15.51
C LYS A 653 -33.16 14.94 15.45
N SER A 654 -31.99 14.42 15.26
CA SER A 654 -31.72 12.95 15.27
C SER A 654 -32.03 12.31 16.63
N LEU A 655 -31.93 13.06 17.72
CA LEU A 655 -32.22 12.61 19.08
C LEU A 655 -33.59 13.07 19.60
N GLU A 656 -34.36 13.81 18.83
CA GLU A 656 -35.64 14.38 19.28
C GLU A 656 -36.55 13.35 19.99
N PRO A 657 -36.70 12.10 19.52
CA PRO A 657 -37.51 11.07 20.18
C PRO A 657 -37.00 10.64 21.55
N PHE A 658 -35.73 10.87 21.86
CA PHE A 658 -35.02 10.35 23.04
C PHE A 658 -34.63 11.47 24.02
N LEU A 659 -34.80 12.74 23.67
CA LEU A 659 -34.27 13.88 24.43
C LEU A 659 -34.73 13.89 25.90
N GLN A 660 -36.02 13.66 26.13
CA GLN A 660 -36.56 13.71 27.51
C GLN A 660 -35.94 12.58 28.36
N ALA A 661 -35.94 11.35 27.85
CA ALA A 661 -35.39 10.22 28.57
C ALA A 661 -33.87 10.35 28.83
N LEU A 662 -33.12 10.99 27.88
CA LEU A 662 -31.68 11.27 28.07
C LEU A 662 -31.43 12.32 29.16
N LEU A 663 -32.28 13.33 29.27
CA LEU A 663 -32.18 14.39 30.29
C LEU A 663 -32.59 13.88 31.68
N ASP A 664 -33.58 12.99 31.74
CA ASP A 664 -34.08 12.35 32.97
C ASP A 664 -33.15 11.22 33.47
N GLY A 665 -32.23 10.73 32.61
CA GLY A 665 -31.30 9.65 32.98
C GLY A 665 -31.84 8.24 32.75
N ASP A 666 -32.96 8.09 32.04
CA ASP A 666 -33.65 6.82 31.78
C ASP A 666 -33.09 6.05 30.58
N GLN A 667 -32.10 6.58 29.86
CA GLN A 667 -31.46 5.98 28.70
C GLN A 667 -30.07 5.46 29.04
N GLN A 668 -29.61 4.44 28.28
CA GLN A 668 -28.28 3.86 28.46
C GLN A 668 -27.19 4.85 28.06
N THR A 669 -26.23 5.05 28.97
CA THR A 669 -24.98 5.76 28.70
C THR A 669 -23.82 4.78 28.78
N ASP A 670 -22.88 4.83 27.82
CA ASP A 670 -21.64 4.04 27.82
C ASP A 670 -20.43 4.91 28.19
#